data_e2c05bc829f4e33a8a03b845177f47d5
#
_entry.id   e2c05bc829f4e33a8a03b845177f47d5
#
_cell.length_a   1.000
_cell.length_b   1.000
_cell.length_c   1.000
_cell.angle_alpha   90.00
_cell.angle_beta   90.00
_cell.angle_gamma   90.00
#
_symmetry.space_group_name_H-M   'P 1'
#
loop_
_entity.id
_entity.type
_entity.pdbx_description
1 polymer ?
#
loop_
_entity_poly.entity_id
_entity_poly.type
_entity_poly.pdbx_seq_one_letter_code
_entity_poly.pdbx_strand_id
1 'polypeptide(L)'
;MVEAENNDKTTAASTAGKPVWNAGKRRSIYGSNTAILVIAAVLVVVFVDWLSLRFNYSKDCTTGGIYSLSPKTLDLLKLVDKTGKKFYLVNEFPTSLDADPGEQTQGLKIQRLIREYTNASSQVVQYKPATLNALKRKIHSRFGGQFAAYRKAVDQFQPLAADLIKFSAAQARQIDALESNPAVAATNDQSQNFATLQVSFSHSAGVPRIVARLQRKITAVRKNALPDWPALTASLASNLENIQQQFEALSKKNVIAAFSPVVQTLLKKNSAEFQKQAAKLKSYTALLAALKPVKAGNVLSELHADSLIVIGPKIVKVLRRNQLFLPQGNPGQGQLQYTFQGEQAVNSALLAMTEKHRTKVVFVSVNSMNLISAGGPFTAAAKMLRQNNFKVYQWSPGPGGNPQAPTAGENPPAIGKGVIWVVLDLPPSGQMAQMGGMMYTMLEQKISQQLAQGGNALFLLSAMPPQLMMMTQGQIPYKSILAGYGIRLRGTYQVVQRVAVQGGHHLDAPQIQIANYPPTLITKPIESLAAMLAGTQGQDGSFILSPTYVGAMAPQPKGVTVKIFLQTSASSNVFGQTQPAAPNAPFNPSTDLKAPVPLGVMADNATNRVVAIGNVMFITDGLINASTPAISNGQLAMISNFPGNAELFMNSIYWLAHQSHLIAASPRATVALRIKRMSGTEEAFVRLSSFAMPAILAIAVGLMVFVARRRI
;
A
#
# COMPACT_ATOMS: atom_id res chain seq x y z
N MET A 1 24.19 109.73 -7.03
CA MET A 1 23.25 110.67 -7.59
C MET A 1 21.87 110.22 -7.32
N VAL A 2 21.28 110.94 -6.46
CA VAL A 2 19.91 111.38 -6.42
C VAL A 2 18.87 110.33 -6.10
N GLU A 3 18.41 110.32 -4.83
CA GLU A 3 17.25 111.03 -4.24
C GLU A 3 15.95 110.32 -4.63
N ALA A 4 15.26 109.94 -3.74
CA ALA A 4 14.31 110.50 -2.67
C ALA A 4 12.91 110.00 -3.10
N GLU A 5 12.07 109.73 -2.35
CA GLU A 5 11.22 110.20 -1.31
C GLU A 5 9.90 109.43 -1.25
N ASN A 6 9.59 108.93 -0.09
CA ASN A 6 8.31 109.14 0.63
C ASN A 6 6.94 108.87 -0.02
N ASN A 7 6.19 107.93 0.50
CA ASN A 7 5.06 108.34 1.33
C ASN A 7 4.21 107.19 1.91
N ASP A 8 3.94 107.34 3.15
CA ASP A 8 2.94 106.75 3.99
C ASP A 8 1.58 106.46 3.35
N LYS A 9 1.05 105.26 3.68
CA LYS A 9 -0.35 105.13 4.13
C LYS A 9 -0.58 103.79 4.86
N THR A 10 -0.79 103.93 6.16
CA THR A 10 -1.43 102.96 7.06
C THR A 10 -2.70 102.34 6.51
N THR A 11 -2.75 101.03 6.53
CA THR A 11 -4.03 100.31 6.66
C THR A 11 -3.84 99.12 7.60
N ALA A 12 -4.51 99.16 8.70
CA ALA A 12 -4.59 98.09 9.69
C ALA A 12 -5.22 96.85 9.14
N ALA A 13 -4.44 95.73 9.03
CA ALA A 13 -4.96 94.41 8.80
C ALA A 13 -4.91 93.58 10.08
N SER A 14 -6.06 93.24 10.54
CA SER A 14 -6.45 92.42 11.70
C SER A 14 -5.57 91.20 11.81
N THR A 15 -4.78 91.06 12.85
CA THR A 15 -4.16 89.82 13.34
C THR A 15 -5.25 88.87 13.84
N ALA A 16 -5.75 88.00 13.00
CA ALA A 16 -6.50 86.82 13.43
C ALA A 16 -5.56 85.96 14.25
N GLY A 17 -5.68 85.97 15.54
CA GLY A 17 -4.94 85.18 16.50
C GLY A 17 -5.13 83.70 16.22
N LYS A 18 -4.03 82.99 15.98
CA LYS A 18 -4.06 81.53 16.00
C LYS A 18 -4.66 81.02 17.28
N PRO A 19 -5.63 80.11 17.26
CA PRO A 19 -6.26 79.64 18.47
C PRO A 19 -5.18 78.99 19.37
N VAL A 20 -4.93 79.60 20.50
CA VAL A 20 -4.08 79.08 21.58
C VAL A 20 -4.82 77.93 22.22
N TRP A 21 -4.51 76.71 21.77
CA TRP A 21 -5.08 75.50 22.32
C TRP A 21 -4.55 75.29 23.74
N ASN A 22 -5.45 75.23 24.74
CA ASN A 22 -5.11 74.95 26.13
C ASN A 22 -4.37 73.57 26.19
N ALA A 23 -3.33 73.48 27.02
CA ALA A 23 -2.49 72.30 27.19
C ALA A 23 -3.29 70.97 27.45
N GLY A 24 -4.48 71.11 28.09
CA GLY A 24 -5.39 69.99 28.31
C GLY A 24 -6.05 69.49 27.04
N LYS A 25 -6.47 70.36 26.11
CA LYS A 25 -7.01 69.92 24.79
C LYS A 25 -5.95 69.28 23.91
N ARG A 26 -4.71 69.75 23.93
CA ARG A 26 -3.59 69.10 23.23
C ARG A 26 -3.32 67.71 23.79
N ARG A 27 -3.25 67.54 25.13
CA ARG A 27 -3.07 66.23 25.76
C ARG A 27 -4.20 65.23 25.44
N SER A 28 -5.47 65.73 25.43
CA SER A 28 -6.60 64.83 25.05
C SER A 28 -6.57 64.42 23.61
N ILE A 29 -6.28 65.25 22.62
CA ILE A 29 -6.25 64.98 21.22
C ILE A 29 -5.03 64.06 20.89
N TYR A 30 -3.85 64.32 21.45
CA TYR A 30 -2.69 63.45 21.26
C TYR A 30 -2.86 62.11 21.96
N GLY A 31 -3.48 62.07 23.15
CA GLY A 31 -3.79 60.82 23.87
C GLY A 31 -4.80 59.95 23.11
N SER A 32 -5.88 60.53 22.57
CA SER A 32 -6.87 59.78 21.78
C SER A 32 -6.29 59.29 20.45
N ASN A 33 -5.49 60.09 19.74
CA ASN A 33 -4.84 59.67 18.52
C ASN A 33 -3.82 58.54 18.76
N THR A 34 -3.07 58.61 19.87
CA THR A 34 -2.15 57.51 20.24
C THR A 34 -2.91 56.25 20.60
N ALA A 35 -4.03 56.36 21.33
CA ALA A 35 -4.87 55.20 21.67
C ALA A 35 -5.47 54.55 20.41
N ILE A 36 -6.00 55.36 19.46
CA ILE A 36 -6.52 54.87 18.19
C ILE A 36 -5.41 54.16 17.37
N LEU A 37 -4.20 54.71 17.37
CA LEU A 37 -3.07 54.11 16.63
C LEU A 37 -2.59 52.81 17.25
N VAL A 38 -2.59 52.69 18.57
CA VAL A 38 -2.30 51.45 19.29
C VAL A 38 -3.38 50.40 18.99
N ILE A 39 -4.66 50.79 19.05
CA ILE A 39 -5.77 49.90 18.73
C ILE A 39 -5.67 49.42 17.26
N ALA A 40 -5.38 50.34 16.33
CA ALA A 40 -5.19 49.96 14.92
C ALA A 40 -4.00 49.00 14.72
N ALA A 41 -2.89 49.23 15.43
CA ALA A 41 -1.73 48.31 15.37
C ALA A 41 -2.08 46.92 15.92
N VAL A 42 -2.79 46.86 17.03
CA VAL A 42 -3.27 45.56 17.60
C VAL A 42 -4.22 44.86 16.63
N LEU A 43 -5.15 45.58 15.99
CA LEU A 43 -6.05 45.02 14.99
C LEU A 43 -5.31 44.51 13.78
N VAL A 44 -4.26 45.18 13.31
CA VAL A 44 -3.41 44.68 12.21
C VAL A 44 -2.69 43.41 12.62
N VAL A 45 -2.13 43.33 13.82
CA VAL A 45 -1.48 42.10 14.31
C VAL A 45 -2.49 40.94 14.39
N VAL A 46 -3.66 41.18 14.99
CA VAL A 46 -4.73 40.17 15.08
C VAL A 46 -5.21 39.76 13.68
N PHE A 47 -5.31 40.71 12.74
CA PHE A 47 -5.68 40.40 11.35
C PHE A 47 -4.61 39.59 10.63
N VAL A 48 -3.33 39.90 10.80
CA VAL A 48 -2.21 39.14 10.23
C VAL A 48 -2.15 37.74 10.83
N ASP A 49 -2.33 37.61 12.14
CA ASP A 49 -2.42 36.30 12.81
C ASP A 49 -3.63 35.52 12.34
N TRP A 50 -4.79 36.16 12.22
CA TRP A 50 -5.98 35.51 11.65
C TRP A 50 -5.77 35.09 10.21
N LEU A 51 -5.14 35.93 9.39
CA LEU A 51 -4.80 35.63 7.98
C LEU A 51 -3.82 34.45 7.91
N SER A 52 -2.79 34.47 8.75
CA SER A 52 -1.80 33.39 8.87
C SER A 52 -2.43 32.05 9.28
N LEU A 53 -3.35 32.09 10.24
CA LEU A 53 -4.11 30.90 10.66
C LEU A 53 -5.10 30.41 9.58
N ARG A 54 -5.69 31.35 8.82
CA ARG A 54 -6.69 31.04 7.78
C ARG A 54 -6.07 30.52 6.50
N PHE A 55 -4.95 31.09 6.06
CA PHE A 55 -4.30 30.76 4.79
C PHE A 55 -3.04 29.94 4.93
N ASN A 56 -2.69 29.49 6.08
CA ASN A 56 -1.61 28.54 6.46
C ASN A 56 -0.65 28.12 5.32
N TYR A 57 -0.08 29.14 4.62
CA TYR A 57 0.82 28.93 3.49
C TYR A 57 2.18 28.49 4.03
N SER A 58 2.49 27.22 3.86
CA SER A 58 3.80 26.67 4.18
C SER A 58 4.50 26.21 2.90
N LYS A 59 5.71 26.72 2.64
CA LYS A 59 6.54 26.25 1.54
C LYS A 59 7.53 25.22 2.09
N ASP A 60 7.53 24.02 1.50
CA ASP A 60 8.50 23.01 1.82
C ASP A 60 9.85 23.40 1.22
N CYS A 61 10.84 23.71 2.06
CA CYS A 61 12.19 24.08 1.67
C CYS A 61 13.17 22.90 1.78
N THR A 62 12.68 21.67 2.04
CA THR A 62 13.53 20.49 2.13
C THR A 62 13.91 19.97 0.74
N THR A 63 15.12 19.44 0.63
CA THR A 63 15.57 18.74 -0.59
C THR A 63 14.71 17.50 -0.77
N GLY A 64 13.86 17.49 -1.81
CA GLY A 64 12.95 16.38 -2.08
C GLY A 64 11.52 16.52 -1.56
N GLY A 65 11.15 17.67 -0.94
CA GLY A 65 9.76 17.93 -0.55
C GLY A 65 9.21 16.96 0.50
N ILE A 66 10.00 16.65 1.54
CA ILE A 66 9.65 15.65 2.57
C ILE A 66 8.40 16.07 3.38
N TYR A 67 8.13 17.35 3.40
CA TYR A 67 7.01 17.95 4.12
C TYR A 67 5.86 18.36 3.21
N SER A 68 5.92 18.01 1.93
CA SER A 68 4.84 18.17 0.95
C SER A 68 4.47 16.83 0.34
N LEU A 69 3.26 16.74 -0.22
CA LEU A 69 2.83 15.54 -0.90
C LEU A 69 3.67 15.33 -2.18
N SER A 70 4.02 14.09 -2.46
CA SER A 70 4.76 13.72 -3.66
C SER A 70 3.95 14.04 -4.93
N PRO A 71 4.62 14.30 -6.07
CA PRO A 71 3.94 14.49 -7.35
C PRO A 71 2.95 13.38 -7.69
N LYS A 72 3.31 12.13 -7.36
CA LYS A 72 2.43 10.96 -7.51
C LYS A 72 1.14 11.09 -6.71
N THR A 73 1.22 11.58 -5.48
CA THR A 73 0.05 11.81 -4.64
C THR A 73 -0.82 12.92 -5.18
N LEU A 74 -0.23 14.01 -5.66
CA LEU A 74 -0.98 15.11 -6.28
C LEU A 74 -1.73 14.65 -7.53
N ASP A 75 -1.12 13.82 -8.37
CA ASP A 75 -1.79 13.25 -9.54
C ASP A 75 -2.91 12.28 -9.16
N LEU A 76 -2.72 11.47 -8.11
CA LEU A 76 -3.78 10.64 -7.55
C LEU A 76 -4.95 11.50 -7.03
N LEU A 77 -4.67 12.61 -6.35
CA LEU A 77 -5.71 13.50 -5.83
C LEU A 77 -6.52 14.17 -6.94
N LYS A 78 -5.91 14.51 -8.08
CA LYS A 78 -6.65 14.95 -9.29
C LYS A 78 -7.66 13.89 -9.76
N LEU A 79 -7.30 12.59 -9.67
CA LEU A 79 -8.25 11.51 -9.97
C LEU A 79 -9.36 11.41 -8.93
N VAL A 80 -9.02 11.55 -7.65
CA VAL A 80 -9.99 11.58 -6.54
C VAL A 80 -10.99 12.71 -6.76
N ASP A 81 -10.53 13.91 -7.11
CA ASP A 81 -11.37 15.08 -7.38
C ASP A 81 -12.33 14.86 -8.56
N LYS A 82 -11.86 14.20 -9.63
CA LYS A 82 -12.72 13.83 -10.78
C LYS A 82 -13.85 12.87 -10.41
N THR A 83 -13.78 12.16 -9.30
CA THR A 83 -14.87 11.27 -8.84
C THR A 83 -16.10 12.05 -8.36
N GLY A 84 -15.96 13.31 -7.96
CA GLY A 84 -16.98 14.14 -7.30
C GLY A 84 -17.46 13.61 -5.95
N LYS A 85 -16.79 12.62 -5.37
CA LYS A 85 -17.20 11.93 -4.13
C LYS A 85 -16.29 12.27 -2.97
N LYS A 86 -16.89 12.46 -1.78
CA LYS A 86 -16.14 12.76 -0.56
C LYS A 86 -15.48 11.51 0.02
N PHE A 87 -14.20 11.67 0.39
CA PHE A 87 -13.38 10.73 1.13
C PHE A 87 -13.06 11.35 2.48
N TYR A 88 -13.21 10.58 3.56
CA TYR A 88 -12.95 11.09 4.91
C TYR A 88 -11.71 10.40 5.48
N LEU A 89 -10.81 11.19 6.04
CA LEU A 89 -9.65 10.73 6.79
C LEU A 89 -9.89 10.95 8.27
N VAL A 90 -9.72 9.92 9.10
CA VAL A 90 -9.95 9.96 10.55
C VAL A 90 -8.67 9.53 11.24
N ASN A 91 -8.16 10.38 12.12
CA ASN A 91 -6.99 10.09 12.95
C ASN A 91 -7.47 9.58 14.32
N GLU A 92 -7.16 8.32 14.64
CA GLU A 92 -7.40 7.71 15.96
C GLU A 92 -6.10 7.56 16.76
N PHE A 93 -4.98 8.10 16.27
CA PHE A 93 -3.75 8.18 17.06
C PHE A 93 -3.85 9.28 18.11
N PRO A 94 -3.29 9.08 19.31
CA PRO A 94 -3.28 10.07 20.35
C PRO A 94 -2.48 11.30 19.91
N THR A 95 -3.06 12.48 20.15
CA THR A 95 -2.43 13.78 19.85
C THR A 95 -2.43 14.69 21.08
N SER A 96 -2.94 14.22 22.23
CA SER A 96 -2.98 14.95 23.49
C SER A 96 -1.60 15.01 24.14
N LEU A 97 -1.38 16.01 24.99
CA LEU A 97 -0.15 16.18 25.76
C LEU A 97 0.04 15.10 26.84
N ASP A 98 -1.03 14.41 27.22
CA ASP A 98 -1.02 13.35 28.23
C ASP A 98 -0.61 11.98 27.66
N ALA A 99 -0.48 11.87 26.32
CA ALA A 99 -0.07 10.64 25.67
C ALA A 99 1.46 10.43 25.78
N ASP A 100 1.90 9.19 25.62
CA ASP A 100 3.32 8.88 25.49
C ASP A 100 3.97 9.75 24.40
N PRO A 101 5.14 10.37 24.64
CA PRO A 101 5.78 11.28 23.68
C PRO A 101 6.02 10.65 22.29
N GLY A 102 6.30 9.34 22.24
CA GLY A 102 6.47 8.61 21.00
C GLY A 102 5.15 8.47 20.23
N GLU A 103 4.07 8.17 20.92
CA GLU A 103 2.72 8.06 20.35
C GLU A 103 2.16 9.40 19.92
N GLN A 104 2.36 10.44 20.73
CA GLN A 104 2.00 11.80 20.39
C GLN A 104 2.68 12.25 19.10
N THR A 105 4.00 12.00 18.99
CA THR A 105 4.78 12.32 17.77
C THR A 105 4.22 11.61 16.54
N GLN A 106 3.81 10.35 16.68
CA GLN A 106 3.18 9.59 15.59
C GLN A 106 1.82 10.19 15.22
N GLY A 107 1.00 10.52 16.21
CA GLY A 107 -0.31 11.16 16.01
C GLY A 107 -0.20 12.52 15.30
N LEU A 108 0.79 13.34 15.66
CA LEU A 108 1.05 14.64 15.03
C LEU A 108 1.54 14.47 13.57
N LYS A 109 2.38 13.46 13.26
CA LYS A 109 2.77 13.15 11.88
C LYS A 109 1.56 12.77 11.01
N ILE A 110 0.64 11.95 11.55
CA ILE A 110 -0.61 11.59 10.87
C ILE A 110 -1.51 12.82 10.68
N GLN A 111 -1.67 13.64 11.71
CA GLN A 111 -2.49 14.85 11.62
C GLN A 111 -1.95 15.83 10.56
N ARG A 112 -0.63 15.99 10.48
CA ARG A 112 0.01 16.78 9.43
C ARG A 112 -0.29 16.21 8.06
N LEU A 113 -0.08 14.91 7.86
CA LEU A 113 -0.37 14.24 6.60
C LEU A 113 -1.82 14.46 6.15
N ILE A 114 -2.79 14.30 7.05
CA ILE A 114 -4.20 14.56 6.76
C ILE A 114 -4.41 16.00 6.28
N ARG A 115 -3.76 16.97 6.91
CA ARG A 115 -3.84 18.39 6.52
C ARG A 115 -3.31 18.60 5.09
N GLU A 116 -2.18 17.99 4.74
CA GLU A 116 -1.62 18.06 3.38
C GLU A 116 -2.63 17.53 2.33
N TYR A 117 -3.26 16.38 2.62
CA TYR A 117 -4.28 15.81 1.72
C TYR A 117 -5.52 16.70 1.59
N THR A 118 -5.99 17.27 2.71
CA THR A 118 -7.18 18.13 2.70
C THR A 118 -6.93 19.49 2.03
N ASN A 119 -5.70 19.98 2.08
CA ASN A 119 -5.28 21.19 1.37
C ASN A 119 -5.15 20.95 -0.14
N ALA A 120 -4.70 19.75 -0.54
CA ALA A 120 -4.45 19.42 -1.94
C ALA A 120 -5.68 18.91 -2.71
N SER A 121 -6.77 18.54 -2.02
CA SER A 121 -7.98 18.00 -2.67
C SER A 121 -9.25 18.46 -1.97
N SER A 122 -10.18 18.99 -2.76
CA SER A 122 -11.51 19.40 -2.27
C SER A 122 -12.41 18.20 -1.90
N GLN A 123 -12.10 17.00 -2.37
CA GLN A 123 -12.88 15.78 -2.11
C GLN A 123 -12.37 15.00 -0.91
N VAL A 124 -11.16 15.28 -0.42
CA VAL A 124 -10.61 14.67 0.79
C VAL A 124 -10.87 15.59 1.98
N VAL A 125 -11.53 15.07 3.00
CA VAL A 125 -11.98 15.84 4.16
C VAL A 125 -11.53 15.15 5.44
N GLN A 126 -10.98 15.91 6.37
CA GLN A 126 -10.75 15.42 7.73
C GLN A 126 -12.07 15.25 8.45
N TYR A 127 -12.30 14.10 9.06
CA TYR A 127 -13.42 13.87 9.97
C TYR A 127 -12.89 13.61 11.38
N LYS A 128 -13.33 14.43 12.33
CA LYS A 128 -12.97 14.32 13.76
C LYS A 128 -14.21 13.83 14.53
N PRO A 129 -14.33 12.51 14.82
CA PRO A 129 -15.43 12.01 15.61
C PRO A 129 -15.25 12.41 17.07
N ALA A 130 -16.31 12.82 17.76
CA ALA A 130 -16.28 13.12 19.18
C ALA A 130 -16.05 11.84 20.03
N THR A 131 -16.50 10.70 19.55
CA THR A 131 -16.35 9.39 20.20
C THR A 131 -16.22 8.28 19.15
N LEU A 132 -15.65 7.12 19.53
CA LEU A 132 -15.61 5.93 18.70
C LEU A 132 -17.02 5.48 18.25
N ASN A 133 -18.03 5.68 19.09
CA ASN A 133 -19.42 5.36 18.72
C ASN A 133 -19.96 6.35 17.65
N ALA A 134 -19.54 7.60 17.64
CA ALA A 134 -19.89 8.54 16.56
C ALA A 134 -19.28 8.10 15.23
N LEU A 135 -18.01 7.65 15.25
CA LEU A 135 -17.36 7.08 14.09
C LEU A 135 -18.08 5.82 13.58
N LYS A 136 -18.40 4.90 14.47
CA LYS A 136 -19.17 3.68 14.15
C LYS A 136 -20.53 4.01 13.50
N ARG A 137 -21.27 4.98 14.04
CA ARG A 137 -22.54 5.45 13.44
C ARG A 137 -22.31 6.04 12.05
N LYS A 138 -21.26 6.82 11.85
CA LYS A 138 -20.92 7.39 10.53
C LYS A 138 -20.63 6.30 9.50
N ILE A 139 -19.89 5.27 9.86
CA ILE A 139 -19.62 4.12 9.02
C ILE A 139 -20.92 3.36 8.74
N HIS A 140 -21.72 3.08 9.78
CA HIS A 140 -22.99 2.37 9.63
C HIS A 140 -23.98 3.11 8.73
N SER A 141 -24.14 4.43 8.87
CA SER A 141 -25.04 5.22 8.01
C SER A 141 -24.65 5.15 6.53
N ARG A 142 -23.34 4.99 6.23
CA ARG A 142 -22.85 4.94 4.86
C ARG A 142 -22.87 3.55 4.25
N PHE A 143 -22.69 2.51 5.06
CA PHE A 143 -22.54 1.12 4.59
C PHE A 143 -23.62 0.17 5.07
N GLY A 144 -24.54 0.62 5.92
CA GLY A 144 -25.58 -0.23 6.55
C GLY A 144 -26.43 -1.01 5.56
N GLY A 145 -26.67 -0.46 4.37
CA GLY A 145 -27.39 -1.14 3.28
C GLY A 145 -26.69 -2.39 2.76
N GLN A 146 -25.34 -2.47 2.84
CA GLN A 146 -24.58 -3.65 2.43
C GLN A 146 -24.82 -4.87 3.34
N PHE A 147 -25.31 -4.64 4.57
CA PHE A 147 -25.58 -5.70 5.54
C PHE A 147 -27.04 -6.21 5.52
N ALA A 148 -27.88 -5.71 4.60
CA ALA A 148 -29.28 -6.11 4.57
C ALA A 148 -29.47 -7.62 4.38
N ALA A 149 -28.69 -8.26 3.51
CA ALA A 149 -28.74 -9.70 3.28
C ALA A 149 -28.33 -10.48 4.55
N TYR A 150 -27.31 -10.00 5.27
CA TYR A 150 -26.86 -10.60 6.53
C TYR A 150 -27.93 -10.50 7.61
N ARG A 151 -28.56 -9.33 7.78
CA ARG A 151 -29.68 -9.17 8.72
C ARG A 151 -30.80 -10.13 8.41
N LYS A 152 -31.23 -10.20 7.15
CA LYS A 152 -32.30 -11.12 6.72
C LYS A 152 -31.94 -12.58 7.02
N ALA A 153 -30.69 -12.99 6.76
CA ALA A 153 -30.22 -14.33 7.08
C ALA A 153 -30.23 -14.62 8.59
N VAL A 154 -29.78 -13.66 9.42
CA VAL A 154 -29.81 -13.79 10.89
C VAL A 154 -31.25 -13.81 11.43
N ASP A 155 -32.18 -13.06 10.81
CA ASP A 155 -33.61 -13.09 11.22
C ASP A 155 -34.23 -14.46 10.99
N GLN A 156 -33.82 -15.19 9.94
CA GLN A 156 -34.26 -16.56 9.67
C GLN A 156 -33.76 -17.59 10.68
N PHE A 157 -32.79 -17.25 11.53
CA PHE A 157 -32.35 -18.12 12.61
C PHE A 157 -33.40 -18.28 13.71
N GLN A 158 -34.27 -17.30 13.95
CA GLN A 158 -35.22 -17.35 15.07
C GLN A 158 -36.21 -18.53 14.97
N PRO A 159 -36.89 -18.79 13.84
CA PRO A 159 -37.77 -19.96 13.72
C PRO A 159 -36.98 -21.28 13.81
N LEU A 160 -35.76 -21.33 13.24
CA LEU A 160 -34.91 -22.51 13.34
C LEU A 160 -34.47 -22.78 14.80
N ALA A 161 -34.12 -21.73 15.54
CA ALA A 161 -33.79 -21.84 16.97
C ALA A 161 -34.94 -22.36 17.80
N ALA A 162 -36.15 -21.88 17.57
CA ALA A 162 -37.35 -22.37 18.27
C ALA A 162 -37.63 -23.86 17.98
N ASP A 163 -37.48 -24.27 16.71
CA ASP A 163 -37.65 -25.66 16.29
C ASP A 163 -36.59 -26.58 16.92
N LEU A 164 -35.32 -26.17 16.98
CA LEU A 164 -34.25 -26.90 17.63
C LEU A 164 -34.44 -27.05 19.13
N ILE A 165 -34.92 -26.01 19.81
CA ILE A 165 -35.22 -26.07 21.26
C ILE A 165 -36.36 -27.04 21.51
N LYS A 166 -37.47 -26.95 20.73
CA LYS A 166 -38.63 -27.84 20.83
C LYS A 166 -38.24 -29.30 20.58
N PHE A 167 -37.44 -29.53 19.52
CA PHE A 167 -36.91 -30.85 19.19
C PHE A 167 -36.07 -31.43 20.31
N SER A 168 -35.09 -30.63 20.81
CA SER A 168 -34.21 -31.08 21.92
C SER A 168 -34.99 -31.41 23.19
N ALA A 169 -36.01 -30.61 23.54
CA ALA A 169 -36.87 -30.87 24.69
C ALA A 169 -37.70 -32.15 24.51
N ALA A 170 -38.15 -32.46 23.28
CA ALA A 170 -38.85 -33.71 23.02
C ALA A 170 -37.92 -34.93 23.16
N GLN A 171 -36.67 -34.81 22.66
CA GLN A 171 -35.67 -35.89 22.81
C GLN A 171 -35.28 -36.11 24.28
N ALA A 172 -35.03 -35.03 25.04
CA ALA A 172 -34.72 -35.10 26.46
C ALA A 172 -35.81 -35.84 27.23
N ARG A 173 -37.09 -35.48 27.03
CA ARG A 173 -38.22 -36.18 27.71
C ARG A 173 -38.29 -37.66 27.35
N GLN A 174 -37.98 -38.05 26.12
CA GLN A 174 -37.98 -39.49 25.75
C GLN A 174 -36.82 -40.23 26.43
N ILE A 175 -35.68 -39.60 26.59
CA ILE A 175 -34.51 -40.17 27.28
C ILE A 175 -34.84 -40.31 28.78
N ASP A 176 -35.37 -39.25 29.41
CA ASP A 176 -35.74 -39.24 30.82
C ASP A 176 -36.82 -40.33 31.13
N ALA A 177 -37.79 -40.48 30.24
CA ALA A 177 -38.84 -41.49 30.37
C ALA A 177 -38.30 -42.93 30.27
N LEU A 178 -37.28 -43.15 29.43
CA LEU A 178 -36.61 -44.46 29.35
C LEU A 178 -35.69 -44.73 30.52
N GLU A 179 -34.96 -43.76 31.00
CA GLU A 179 -34.08 -43.85 32.18
C GLU A 179 -34.88 -44.13 33.46
N SER A 180 -36.07 -43.51 33.60
CA SER A 180 -36.96 -43.66 34.74
C SER A 180 -37.81 -44.94 34.68
N ASN A 181 -37.72 -45.76 33.64
CA ASN A 181 -38.53 -46.97 33.50
C ASN A 181 -37.92 -48.16 34.30
N PRO A 182 -38.61 -48.69 35.32
CA PRO A 182 -38.08 -49.81 36.15
C PRO A 182 -37.80 -51.08 35.33
N ALA A 183 -38.43 -51.24 34.16
CA ALA A 183 -38.23 -52.41 33.30
C ALA A 183 -36.90 -52.32 32.48
N VAL A 184 -36.24 -51.17 32.48
CA VAL A 184 -34.94 -50.98 31.85
C VAL A 184 -33.86 -51.25 32.93
N ALA A 185 -33.24 -52.46 32.89
CA ALA A 185 -32.15 -52.79 33.81
C ALA A 185 -31.00 -51.78 33.68
N ALA A 186 -30.63 -51.10 34.77
CA ALA A 186 -29.56 -50.11 34.79
C ALA A 186 -28.17 -50.81 34.78
N THR A 187 -27.65 -51.12 33.62
CA THR A 187 -26.25 -51.50 33.45
C THR A 187 -25.39 -50.25 33.37
N ASN A 188 -24.10 -50.36 33.75
CA ASN A 188 -23.16 -49.24 33.64
C ASN A 188 -23.10 -48.64 32.24
N ASP A 189 -23.13 -49.48 31.19
CA ASP A 189 -23.11 -49.03 29.79
C ASP A 189 -24.39 -48.27 29.40
N GLN A 190 -25.55 -48.67 29.90
CA GLN A 190 -26.80 -47.98 29.67
C GLN A 190 -26.80 -46.59 30.33
N SER A 191 -26.34 -46.51 31.57
CA SER A 191 -26.25 -45.25 32.30
C SER A 191 -25.31 -44.26 31.61
N GLN A 192 -24.14 -44.69 31.08
CA GLN A 192 -23.25 -43.86 30.31
C GLN A 192 -23.88 -43.42 28.98
N ASN A 193 -24.60 -44.28 28.30
CA ASN A 193 -25.29 -43.96 27.05
C ASN A 193 -26.42 -42.94 27.26
N PHE A 194 -27.22 -43.07 28.30
CA PHE A 194 -28.22 -42.08 28.66
C PHE A 194 -27.58 -40.74 29.03
N ALA A 195 -26.54 -40.73 29.85
CA ALA A 195 -25.81 -39.53 30.23
C ALA A 195 -25.25 -38.80 28.99
N THR A 196 -24.69 -39.55 28.02
CA THR A 196 -24.17 -38.99 26.77
C THR A 196 -25.26 -38.30 25.94
N LEU A 197 -26.43 -38.94 25.80
CA LEU A 197 -27.57 -38.36 25.09
C LEU A 197 -28.20 -37.21 25.87
N GLN A 198 -28.33 -37.33 27.18
CA GLN A 198 -28.85 -36.29 28.05
C GLN A 198 -28.00 -35.00 27.96
N VAL A 199 -26.66 -35.12 27.97
CA VAL A 199 -25.75 -33.98 27.76
C VAL A 199 -26.03 -33.32 26.40
N SER A 200 -26.28 -34.08 25.34
CA SER A 200 -26.53 -33.56 24.00
C SER A 200 -27.83 -32.74 23.90
N PHE A 201 -28.86 -33.09 24.67
CA PHE A 201 -30.20 -32.46 24.60
C PHE A 201 -30.55 -31.61 25.82
N SER A 202 -29.73 -31.61 26.86
CA SER A 202 -29.98 -30.86 28.11
C SER A 202 -29.88 -29.34 27.91
N HIS A 203 -30.65 -28.62 28.72
CA HIS A 203 -30.56 -27.16 28.78
C HIS A 203 -29.21 -26.63 29.29
N SER A 204 -28.51 -27.42 30.11
CA SER A 204 -27.26 -26.99 30.75
C SER A 204 -26.02 -27.15 29.87
N ALA A 205 -26.00 -28.12 28.94
CA ALA A 205 -24.79 -28.44 28.18
C ALA A 205 -25.04 -28.60 26.65
N GLY A 206 -26.23 -29.05 26.24
CA GLY A 206 -26.51 -29.50 24.89
C GLY A 206 -26.93 -28.42 23.88
N VAL A 207 -27.64 -28.86 22.85
CA VAL A 207 -28.12 -27.99 21.74
C VAL A 207 -28.90 -26.77 22.26
N PRO A 208 -29.81 -26.85 23.25
CA PRO A 208 -30.52 -25.67 23.76
C PRO A 208 -29.60 -24.60 24.33
N ARG A 209 -28.51 -24.99 25.02
CA ARG A 209 -27.50 -24.04 25.54
C ARG A 209 -26.76 -23.35 24.43
N ILE A 210 -26.38 -24.10 23.38
CA ILE A 210 -25.70 -23.52 22.20
C ILE A 210 -26.63 -22.51 21.54
N VAL A 211 -27.88 -22.86 21.29
CA VAL A 211 -28.89 -21.99 20.69
C VAL A 211 -29.12 -20.73 21.53
N ALA A 212 -29.30 -20.85 22.85
CA ALA A 212 -29.48 -19.72 23.75
C ALA A 212 -28.26 -18.78 23.76
N ARG A 213 -27.04 -19.34 23.69
CA ARG A 213 -25.80 -18.55 23.55
C ARG A 213 -25.78 -17.79 22.23
N LEU A 214 -26.16 -18.42 21.12
CA LEU A 214 -26.23 -17.76 19.80
C LEU A 214 -27.29 -16.66 19.80
N GLN A 215 -28.48 -16.86 20.40
CA GLN A 215 -29.51 -15.82 20.53
C GLN A 215 -29.02 -14.61 21.33
N ARG A 216 -28.32 -14.85 22.47
CA ARG A 216 -27.70 -13.78 23.26
C ARG A 216 -26.66 -13.03 22.44
N LYS A 217 -25.82 -13.75 21.66
CA LYS A 217 -24.82 -13.13 20.77
C LYS A 217 -25.47 -12.26 19.68
N ILE A 218 -26.56 -12.74 19.08
CA ILE A 218 -27.35 -11.95 18.10
C ILE A 218 -27.86 -10.66 18.75
N THR A 219 -28.46 -10.76 19.94
CA THR A 219 -28.96 -9.58 20.68
C THR A 219 -27.86 -8.59 21.00
N ALA A 220 -26.70 -9.06 21.44
CA ALA A 220 -25.53 -8.21 21.73
C ALA A 220 -25.01 -7.50 20.47
N VAL A 221 -24.91 -8.22 19.36
CA VAL A 221 -24.45 -7.65 18.09
C VAL A 221 -25.44 -6.58 17.57
N ARG A 222 -26.75 -6.80 17.68
CA ARG A 222 -27.78 -5.83 17.27
C ARG A 222 -27.75 -4.52 18.04
N LYS A 223 -27.30 -4.54 19.30
CA LYS A 223 -27.18 -3.34 20.15
C LYS A 223 -25.97 -2.48 19.82
N ASN A 224 -24.99 -3.01 19.06
CA ASN A 224 -23.80 -2.26 18.71
C ASN A 224 -24.10 -1.15 17.68
N ALA A 225 -23.45 -0.01 17.84
CA ALA A 225 -23.55 1.12 16.90
C ALA A 225 -23.13 0.75 15.46
N LEU A 226 -22.28 -0.26 15.34
CA LEU A 226 -21.88 -0.87 14.08
C LEU A 226 -21.82 -2.40 14.30
N PRO A 227 -22.89 -3.14 13.95
CA PRO A 227 -22.98 -4.57 14.17
C PRO A 227 -22.05 -5.38 13.25
N ASP A 228 -21.27 -6.29 13.82
CA ASP A 228 -20.41 -7.22 13.06
C ASP A 228 -21.21 -8.43 12.57
N TRP A 229 -22.01 -8.21 11.54
CA TRP A 229 -22.82 -9.25 10.91
C TRP A 229 -21.99 -10.39 10.30
N PRO A 230 -20.85 -10.15 9.60
CA PRO A 230 -20.03 -11.22 9.05
C PRO A 230 -19.47 -12.17 10.13
N ALA A 231 -18.90 -11.64 11.21
CA ALA A 231 -18.39 -12.48 12.30
C ALA A 231 -19.51 -13.24 13.02
N LEU A 232 -20.70 -12.61 13.15
CA LEU A 232 -21.87 -13.28 13.72
C LEU A 232 -22.33 -14.45 12.84
N THR A 233 -22.48 -14.24 11.51
CA THR A 233 -22.92 -15.31 10.59
C THR A 233 -21.92 -16.45 10.49
N ALA A 234 -20.62 -16.15 10.49
CA ALA A 234 -19.56 -17.17 10.55
C ALA A 234 -19.67 -18.01 11.86
N SER A 235 -19.90 -17.35 12.99
CA SER A 235 -20.11 -18.04 14.27
C SER A 235 -21.39 -18.86 14.28
N LEU A 236 -22.49 -18.39 13.69
CA LEU A 236 -23.72 -19.16 13.50
C LEU A 236 -23.43 -20.40 12.65
N ALA A 237 -22.81 -20.24 11.48
CA ALA A 237 -22.51 -21.35 10.58
C ALA A 237 -21.69 -22.44 11.28
N SER A 238 -20.60 -22.10 11.93
CA SER A 238 -19.73 -23.06 12.61
C SER A 238 -20.43 -23.83 13.74
N ASN A 239 -21.21 -23.13 14.60
CA ASN A 239 -21.91 -23.82 15.68
C ASN A 239 -23.06 -24.71 15.17
N LEU A 240 -23.77 -24.29 14.12
CA LEU A 240 -24.86 -25.07 13.54
C LEU A 240 -24.35 -26.25 12.71
N GLU A 241 -23.20 -26.13 12.09
CA GLU A 241 -22.52 -27.24 11.42
C GLU A 241 -22.13 -28.35 12.41
N ASN A 242 -21.64 -27.99 13.58
CA ASN A 242 -21.35 -28.96 14.65
C ASN A 242 -22.63 -29.71 15.12
N ILE A 243 -23.76 -28.97 15.27
CA ILE A 243 -25.04 -29.59 15.63
C ILE A 243 -25.55 -30.50 14.48
N GLN A 244 -25.40 -30.07 13.25
CA GLN A 244 -25.73 -30.85 12.05
C GLN A 244 -24.98 -32.18 12.06
N GLN A 245 -23.63 -32.12 12.19
CA GLN A 245 -22.79 -33.33 12.26
C GLN A 245 -23.18 -34.26 13.38
N GLN A 246 -23.53 -33.74 14.55
CA GLN A 246 -24.01 -34.51 15.67
C GLN A 246 -25.32 -35.23 15.31
N PHE A 247 -26.28 -34.56 14.71
CA PHE A 247 -27.57 -35.19 14.31
C PHE A 247 -27.39 -36.21 13.18
N GLU A 248 -26.51 -35.92 12.21
CA GLU A 248 -26.16 -36.90 11.19
C GLU A 248 -25.51 -38.16 11.80
N ALA A 249 -24.61 -37.96 12.77
CA ALA A 249 -23.97 -39.10 13.46
C ALA A 249 -25.01 -39.98 14.19
N LEU A 250 -25.93 -39.35 14.95
CA LEU A 250 -26.97 -40.07 15.68
C LEU A 250 -28.00 -40.78 14.76
N SER A 251 -28.00 -40.47 13.45
CA SER A 251 -28.83 -41.16 12.47
C SER A 251 -28.13 -42.31 11.73
N LYS A 252 -26.79 -42.45 11.86
CA LYS A 252 -26.00 -43.47 11.12
C LYS A 252 -26.07 -44.84 11.82
N LYS A 253 -26.30 -45.90 11.04
CA LYS A 253 -26.40 -47.29 11.57
C LYS A 253 -25.20 -47.74 12.38
N ASN A 254 -23.99 -47.42 11.96
CA ASN A 254 -22.74 -47.78 12.63
C ASN A 254 -22.58 -47.07 13.99
N VAL A 255 -23.02 -45.83 14.10
CA VAL A 255 -23.00 -45.08 15.38
C VAL A 255 -24.07 -45.57 16.30
N ILE A 256 -25.28 -45.82 15.81
CA ILE A 256 -26.39 -46.38 16.59
C ILE A 256 -26.00 -47.75 17.15
N ALA A 257 -25.29 -48.58 16.40
CA ALA A 257 -24.87 -49.92 16.84
C ALA A 257 -23.89 -49.91 18.05
N ALA A 258 -23.24 -48.77 18.32
CA ALA A 258 -22.35 -48.61 19.47
C ALA A 258 -23.07 -48.34 20.79
N PHE A 259 -24.38 -48.09 20.76
CA PHE A 259 -25.18 -47.85 21.95
C PHE A 259 -25.84 -49.13 22.47
N SER A 260 -26.34 -49.12 23.70
CA SER A 260 -27.09 -50.23 24.28
C SER A 260 -28.40 -50.51 23.51
N PRO A 261 -28.94 -51.71 23.52
CA PRO A 261 -30.12 -52.11 22.73
C PRO A 261 -31.34 -51.21 22.93
N VAL A 262 -31.56 -50.72 24.14
CA VAL A 262 -32.67 -49.81 24.45
C VAL A 262 -32.47 -48.45 23.77
N VAL A 263 -31.24 -47.90 23.87
CA VAL A 263 -30.89 -46.64 23.23
C VAL A 263 -30.86 -46.79 21.71
N GLN A 264 -30.40 -47.93 21.16
CA GLN A 264 -30.50 -48.22 19.73
C GLN A 264 -31.94 -48.13 19.21
N THR A 265 -32.89 -48.69 19.98
CA THR A 265 -34.31 -48.66 19.60
C THR A 265 -34.84 -47.22 19.56
N LEU A 266 -34.50 -46.40 20.55
CA LEU A 266 -34.84 -44.98 20.58
C LEU A 266 -34.24 -44.21 19.39
N LEU A 267 -32.94 -44.40 19.14
CA LEU A 267 -32.25 -43.71 18.05
C LEU A 267 -32.77 -44.15 16.67
N LYS A 268 -33.05 -45.45 16.48
CA LYS A 268 -33.66 -45.96 15.23
C LYS A 268 -35.04 -45.35 15.02
N LYS A 269 -35.88 -45.25 16.04
CA LYS A 269 -37.22 -44.64 16.00
C LYS A 269 -37.15 -43.17 15.60
N ASN A 270 -36.17 -42.42 16.11
CA ASN A 270 -36.01 -40.99 15.88
C ASN A 270 -35.05 -40.65 14.70
N SER A 271 -34.45 -41.64 14.03
CA SER A 271 -33.43 -41.44 12.99
C SER A 271 -33.91 -40.52 11.84
N ALA A 272 -35.14 -40.70 11.37
CA ALA A 272 -35.73 -39.86 10.32
C ALA A 272 -35.87 -38.39 10.77
N GLU A 273 -36.21 -38.14 12.02
CA GLU A 273 -36.32 -36.77 12.54
C GLU A 273 -34.94 -36.12 12.74
N PHE A 274 -33.92 -36.88 13.18
CA PHE A 274 -32.55 -36.41 13.21
C PHE A 274 -32.06 -36.01 11.82
N GLN A 275 -32.30 -36.84 10.79
CA GLN A 275 -31.95 -36.51 9.41
C GLN A 275 -32.68 -35.23 8.90
N LYS A 276 -33.95 -35.09 9.23
CA LYS A 276 -34.74 -33.90 8.87
C LYS A 276 -34.20 -32.64 9.53
N GLN A 277 -33.83 -32.69 10.82
CA GLN A 277 -33.22 -31.57 11.53
C GLN A 277 -31.82 -31.25 10.95
N ALA A 278 -31.01 -32.25 10.67
CA ALA A 278 -29.72 -32.09 10.00
C ALA A 278 -29.87 -31.43 8.60
N ALA A 279 -30.87 -31.85 7.82
CA ALA A 279 -31.13 -31.26 6.52
C ALA A 279 -31.56 -29.78 6.61
N LYS A 280 -32.38 -29.40 7.59
CA LYS A 280 -32.73 -27.99 7.86
C LYS A 280 -31.49 -27.17 8.22
N LEU A 281 -30.63 -27.69 9.09
CA LEU A 281 -29.37 -27.05 9.47
C LEU A 281 -28.47 -26.87 8.26
N LYS A 282 -28.29 -27.90 7.45
CA LYS A 282 -27.50 -27.88 6.20
C LYS A 282 -28.00 -26.82 5.22
N SER A 283 -29.32 -26.72 5.03
CA SER A 283 -29.88 -25.70 4.15
C SER A 283 -29.64 -24.28 4.67
N TYR A 284 -29.72 -24.08 5.97
CA TYR A 284 -29.46 -22.78 6.59
C TYR A 284 -27.97 -22.43 6.59
N THR A 285 -27.06 -23.35 6.88
CA THR A 285 -25.61 -23.10 6.78
C THR A 285 -25.19 -22.80 5.34
N ALA A 286 -25.77 -23.48 4.34
CA ALA A 286 -25.58 -23.17 2.93
C ALA A 286 -26.04 -21.75 2.56
N LEU A 287 -27.19 -21.31 3.12
CA LEU A 287 -27.64 -19.92 2.96
C LEU A 287 -26.64 -18.92 3.54
N LEU A 288 -26.07 -19.19 4.72
CA LEU A 288 -25.06 -18.34 5.33
C LEU A 288 -23.75 -18.31 4.49
N ALA A 289 -23.34 -19.46 3.95
CA ALA A 289 -22.15 -19.57 3.09
C ALA A 289 -22.32 -18.84 1.73
N ALA A 290 -23.56 -18.73 1.25
CA ALA A 290 -23.86 -18.00 0.01
C ALA A 290 -23.85 -16.47 0.16
N LEU A 291 -23.72 -15.93 1.37
CA LEU A 291 -23.64 -14.50 1.61
C LEU A 291 -22.37 -13.93 1.00
N LYS A 292 -22.53 -12.94 0.12
CA LYS A 292 -21.38 -12.27 -0.51
C LYS A 292 -20.56 -11.49 0.52
N PRO A 293 -19.23 -11.61 0.53
CA PRO A 293 -18.38 -10.85 1.45
C PRO A 293 -18.64 -9.35 1.35
N VAL A 294 -18.86 -8.69 2.48
CA VAL A 294 -19.10 -7.24 2.53
C VAL A 294 -17.76 -6.53 2.63
N LYS A 295 -17.53 -5.56 1.75
CA LYS A 295 -16.26 -4.79 1.69
C LYS A 295 -15.98 -3.97 2.95
N ALA A 296 -16.99 -3.68 3.76
CA ALA A 296 -16.88 -3.02 5.06
C ALA A 296 -16.84 -4.00 6.25
N GLY A 297 -16.96 -5.33 6.01
CA GLY A 297 -17.15 -6.32 7.07
C GLY A 297 -15.96 -6.48 8.02
N ASN A 298 -14.74 -6.39 7.50
CA ASN A 298 -13.53 -6.56 8.31
C ASN A 298 -13.13 -5.30 9.08
N VAL A 299 -13.76 -4.16 8.79
CA VAL A 299 -13.45 -2.88 9.43
C VAL A 299 -13.75 -2.90 10.93
N LEU A 300 -14.75 -3.67 11.34
CA LEU A 300 -15.24 -3.71 12.71
C LEU A 300 -14.26 -4.31 13.71
N SER A 301 -13.60 -5.40 13.30
CA SER A 301 -12.54 -6.04 14.10
C SER A 301 -11.22 -5.26 14.06
N GLU A 302 -11.10 -4.30 13.14
CA GLU A 302 -9.89 -3.53 12.86
C GLU A 302 -9.93 -2.10 13.40
N LEU A 303 -11.09 -1.61 13.92
CA LEU A 303 -11.22 -0.30 14.55
C LEU A 303 -10.57 -0.31 15.95
N HIS A 304 -9.28 -0.03 15.97
CA HIS A 304 -8.52 0.14 17.20
C HIS A 304 -8.03 1.58 17.33
N ALA A 305 -7.73 2.00 18.55
CA ALA A 305 -6.83 3.11 18.79
C ALA A 305 -5.54 2.89 17.98
N ASP A 306 -4.83 3.93 17.62
CA ASP A 306 -3.61 3.88 16.81
C ASP A 306 -3.83 3.44 15.35
N SER A 307 -4.86 3.95 14.74
CA SER A 307 -5.14 3.72 13.33
C SER A 307 -5.50 5.01 12.60
N LEU A 308 -5.21 5.03 11.31
CA LEU A 308 -5.72 6.03 10.37
C LEU A 308 -6.81 5.38 9.53
N ILE A 309 -8.03 5.93 9.58
CA ILE A 309 -9.17 5.35 8.89
C ILE A 309 -9.50 6.18 7.65
N VAL A 310 -9.59 5.50 6.51
CA VAL A 310 -9.98 6.09 5.23
C VAL A 310 -11.38 5.61 4.88
N ILE A 311 -12.34 6.53 4.85
CA ILE A 311 -13.76 6.23 4.53
C ILE A 311 -14.05 6.74 3.13
N GLY A 312 -14.12 5.83 2.16
CA GLY A 312 -14.50 6.13 0.79
C GLY A 312 -16.01 5.99 0.52
N PRO A 313 -16.43 6.12 -0.74
CA PRO A 313 -17.84 5.98 -1.12
C PRO A 313 -18.43 4.59 -0.92
N LYS A 314 -17.63 3.54 -1.12
CA LYS A 314 -18.07 2.14 -1.11
C LYS A 314 -17.23 1.22 -0.23
N ILE A 315 -16.11 1.70 0.29
CA ILE A 315 -15.14 0.90 1.04
C ILE A 315 -14.61 1.74 2.20
N VAL A 316 -14.35 1.10 3.33
CA VAL A 316 -13.57 1.66 4.45
C VAL A 316 -12.28 0.88 4.55
N LYS A 317 -11.17 1.55 4.82
CA LYS A 317 -9.89 0.92 5.15
C LYS A 317 -9.36 1.47 6.46
N VAL A 318 -8.91 0.58 7.30
CA VAL A 318 -8.19 0.88 8.53
C VAL A 318 -6.71 0.64 8.27
N LEU A 319 -5.92 1.69 8.41
CA LEU A 319 -4.47 1.64 8.28
C LEU A 319 -3.89 1.57 9.70
N ARG A 320 -3.36 0.42 10.07
CA ARG A 320 -2.82 0.15 11.41
C ARG A 320 -1.43 0.76 11.58
N ARG A 321 -1.00 0.93 12.83
CA ARG A 321 0.33 1.44 13.18
C ARG A 321 1.46 0.76 12.38
N ASN A 322 1.47 -0.56 12.28
CA ASN A 322 2.50 -1.32 11.55
C ASN A 322 2.49 -1.14 10.02
N GLN A 323 1.43 -0.59 9.45
CA GLN A 323 1.34 -0.21 8.03
C GLN A 323 1.80 1.22 7.79
N LEU A 324 1.72 2.08 8.80
CA LEU A 324 2.06 3.50 8.75
C LEU A 324 3.50 3.76 9.24
N PHE A 325 3.94 2.98 10.20
CA PHE A 325 5.26 3.08 10.84
C PHE A 325 5.96 1.72 10.77
N LEU A 326 6.93 1.59 9.89
CA LEU A 326 7.70 0.36 9.74
C LEU A 326 8.90 0.39 10.69
N PRO A 327 9.07 -0.62 11.55
CA PRO A 327 10.26 -0.74 12.36
C PRO A 327 11.48 -0.95 11.46
N GLN A 328 12.54 -0.20 11.73
CA GLN A 328 13.85 -0.35 11.10
C GLN A 328 14.90 -0.52 12.22
N GLY A 329 15.80 -1.47 12.04
CA GLY A 329 16.86 -1.78 12.99
C GLY A 329 16.82 -3.22 13.49
N ASN A 330 17.94 -3.68 14.04
CA ASN A 330 18.06 -5.02 14.64
C ASN A 330 17.44 -5.00 16.05
N PRO A 331 16.49 -5.87 16.37
CA PRO A 331 15.85 -5.92 17.69
C PRO A 331 16.83 -6.11 18.86
N GLY A 332 18.05 -6.60 18.59
CA GLY A 332 19.07 -6.87 19.61
C GLY A 332 19.92 -5.67 20.04
N GLN A 333 19.79 -4.49 19.40
CA GLN A 333 20.61 -3.30 19.71
C GLN A 333 19.83 -2.12 20.34
N GLY A 334 18.63 -2.36 20.87
CA GLY A 334 17.98 -1.45 21.82
C GLY A 334 17.33 -0.17 21.23
N GLN A 335 17.43 0.12 19.93
CA GLN A 335 16.78 1.29 19.33
C GLN A 335 15.99 0.90 18.06
N LEU A 336 14.71 0.63 18.23
CA LEU A 336 13.78 0.51 17.11
C LEU A 336 13.45 1.92 16.59
N GLN A 337 13.92 2.24 15.41
CA GLN A 337 13.48 3.43 14.69
C GLN A 337 12.30 3.07 13.77
N TYR A 338 11.37 4.00 13.63
CA TYR A 338 10.19 3.79 12.80
C TYR A 338 10.23 4.73 11.59
N THR A 339 10.22 4.15 10.39
CA THR A 339 10.03 4.92 9.15
C THR A 339 8.56 5.15 8.89
N PHE A 340 8.17 6.41 8.74
CA PHE A 340 6.80 6.81 8.45
C PHE A 340 6.48 6.60 6.97
N GLN A 341 5.46 5.79 6.68
CA GLN A 341 4.96 5.48 5.33
C GLN A 341 3.50 5.89 5.14
N GLY A 342 3.05 6.90 5.86
CA GLY A 342 1.64 7.33 5.88
C GLY A 342 1.13 7.71 4.50
N GLU A 343 1.90 8.46 3.72
CA GLU A 343 1.51 8.89 2.37
C GLU A 343 1.27 7.68 1.45
N GLN A 344 2.18 6.70 1.44
CA GLN A 344 2.04 5.50 0.63
C GLN A 344 0.82 4.67 1.04
N ALA A 345 0.56 4.55 2.33
CA ALA A 345 -0.57 3.79 2.86
C ALA A 345 -1.92 4.45 2.51
N VAL A 346 -2.01 5.79 2.63
CA VAL A 346 -3.20 6.55 2.24
C VAL A 346 -3.42 6.48 0.73
N ASN A 347 -2.38 6.63 -0.08
CA ASN A 347 -2.46 6.49 -1.54
C ASN A 347 -2.99 5.12 -1.94
N SER A 348 -2.46 4.05 -1.34
CA SER A 348 -2.96 2.68 -1.57
C SER A 348 -4.44 2.54 -1.21
N ALA A 349 -4.88 3.18 -0.12
CA ALA A 349 -6.28 3.15 0.28
C ALA A 349 -7.18 3.91 -0.71
N LEU A 350 -6.78 5.11 -1.13
CA LEU A 350 -7.52 5.94 -2.10
C LEU A 350 -7.59 5.27 -3.47
N LEU A 351 -6.48 4.71 -3.98
CA LEU A 351 -6.45 3.94 -5.22
C LEU A 351 -7.43 2.76 -5.18
N ALA A 352 -7.42 2.00 -4.09
CA ALA A 352 -8.34 0.88 -3.93
C ALA A 352 -9.83 1.29 -3.92
N MET A 353 -10.12 2.55 -3.62
CA MET A 353 -11.48 3.11 -3.56
C MET A 353 -11.92 3.79 -4.85
N THR A 354 -10.98 4.25 -5.67
CA THR A 354 -11.25 4.97 -6.93
C THR A 354 -11.28 4.05 -8.13
N GLU A 355 -10.45 3.02 -8.16
CA GLU A 355 -10.36 2.07 -9.27
C GLU A 355 -11.45 1.00 -9.19
N LYS A 356 -12.17 0.80 -10.30
CA LYS A 356 -13.22 -0.22 -10.42
C LYS A 356 -12.65 -1.62 -10.60
N HIS A 357 -11.54 -1.76 -11.32
CA HIS A 357 -10.92 -3.03 -11.67
C HIS A 357 -9.46 -3.04 -11.21
N ARG A 358 -9.08 -4.08 -10.48
CA ARG A 358 -7.69 -4.28 -10.07
C ARG A 358 -6.97 -5.07 -11.15
N THR A 359 -5.91 -4.50 -11.70
CA THR A 359 -5.01 -5.21 -12.60
C THR A 359 -4.38 -6.40 -11.87
N LYS A 360 -4.37 -7.55 -12.52
CA LYS A 360 -3.72 -8.76 -12.01
C LYS A 360 -2.25 -8.75 -12.45
N VAL A 361 -1.33 -9.01 -11.52
CA VAL A 361 0.09 -9.19 -11.79
C VAL A 361 0.48 -10.61 -11.41
N VAL A 362 1.01 -11.37 -12.36
CA VAL A 362 1.38 -12.76 -12.19
C VAL A 362 2.88 -12.89 -12.34
N PHE A 363 3.57 -13.28 -11.28
CA PHE A 363 4.99 -13.65 -11.35
C PHE A 363 5.08 -15.05 -11.93
N VAL A 364 5.77 -15.19 -13.06
CA VAL A 364 5.91 -16.46 -13.77
C VAL A 364 7.38 -16.82 -13.91
N SER A 365 7.71 -18.07 -13.64
CA SER A 365 9.07 -18.60 -13.76
C SER A 365 9.02 -20.10 -14.00
N VAL A 366 10.03 -20.65 -14.65
CA VAL A 366 10.27 -22.10 -14.70
C VAL A 366 10.75 -22.65 -13.35
N ASN A 367 11.22 -21.76 -12.46
CA ASN A 367 11.58 -22.14 -11.10
C ASN A 367 10.32 -22.29 -10.24
N SER A 368 10.12 -23.46 -9.66
CA SER A 368 8.94 -23.79 -8.85
C SER A 368 9.03 -23.34 -7.39
N MET A 369 10.12 -22.67 -7.00
CA MET A 369 10.27 -22.16 -5.63
C MET A 369 9.22 -21.12 -5.29
N ASN A 370 8.97 -20.97 -3.99
CA ASN A 370 8.14 -19.89 -3.49
C ASN A 370 8.88 -18.53 -3.62
N LEU A 371 8.46 -17.70 -4.58
CA LEU A 371 9.18 -16.49 -4.96
C LEU A 371 8.66 -15.24 -4.23
N ILE A 372 7.36 -15.17 -3.94
CA ILE A 372 6.66 -13.93 -3.52
C ILE A 372 5.98 -14.00 -2.15
N SER A 373 6.06 -15.13 -1.46
CA SER A 373 5.55 -15.29 -0.09
C SER A 373 6.67 -15.06 0.94
N ALA A 374 6.33 -15.12 2.21
CA ALA A 374 7.29 -14.93 3.29
C ALA A 374 8.54 -15.81 3.12
N GLY A 375 9.72 -15.21 3.12
CA GLY A 375 11.01 -15.87 2.86
C GLY A 375 11.38 -16.03 1.39
N GLY A 376 10.52 -15.66 0.44
CA GLY A 376 10.87 -15.64 -0.98
C GLY A 376 11.69 -14.41 -1.37
N PRO A 377 12.50 -14.50 -2.44
CA PRO A 377 13.43 -13.44 -2.83
C PRO A 377 12.75 -12.17 -3.40
N PHE A 378 11.48 -12.20 -3.76
CA PHE A 378 10.72 -11.10 -4.35
C PHE A 378 9.51 -10.68 -3.50
N THR A 379 9.55 -10.96 -2.20
CA THR A 379 8.47 -10.61 -1.26
C THR A 379 8.23 -9.10 -1.18
N ALA A 380 9.29 -8.29 -1.18
CA ALA A 380 9.19 -6.83 -1.17
C ALA A 380 8.52 -6.28 -2.44
N ALA A 381 8.89 -6.79 -3.61
CA ALA A 381 8.28 -6.41 -4.89
C ALA A 381 6.77 -6.76 -4.91
N ALA A 382 6.40 -7.96 -4.47
CA ALA A 382 5.01 -8.37 -4.36
C ALA A 382 4.22 -7.53 -3.34
N LYS A 383 4.83 -7.18 -2.20
CA LYS A 383 4.26 -6.29 -1.19
C LYS A 383 4.00 -4.89 -1.76
N MET A 384 4.95 -4.33 -2.50
CA MET A 384 4.78 -3.02 -3.17
C MET A 384 3.61 -3.04 -4.14
N LEU A 385 3.46 -4.08 -4.97
CA LEU A 385 2.33 -4.23 -5.88
C LEU A 385 0.99 -4.29 -5.12
N ARG A 386 0.91 -5.11 -4.06
CA ARG A 386 -0.32 -5.21 -3.23
C ARG A 386 -0.66 -3.87 -2.57
N GLN A 387 0.34 -3.12 -2.10
CA GLN A 387 0.19 -1.78 -1.53
C GLN A 387 -0.29 -0.75 -2.59
N ASN A 388 0.03 -0.98 -3.86
CA ASN A 388 -0.42 -0.14 -4.98
C ASN A 388 -1.66 -0.71 -5.71
N ASN A 389 -2.49 -1.47 -5.00
CA ASN A 389 -3.80 -1.96 -5.44
C ASN A 389 -3.80 -3.02 -6.55
N PHE A 390 -2.65 -3.66 -6.82
CA PHE A 390 -2.60 -4.81 -7.72
C PHE A 390 -2.99 -6.11 -7.01
N LYS A 391 -3.59 -7.06 -7.76
CA LYS A 391 -3.73 -8.44 -7.30
C LYS A 391 -2.51 -9.23 -7.74
N VAL A 392 -1.80 -9.86 -6.81
CA VAL A 392 -0.50 -10.49 -7.09
C VAL A 392 -0.60 -11.99 -6.90
N TYR A 393 -0.19 -12.72 -7.93
CA TYR A 393 -0.18 -14.19 -8.02
C TYR A 393 1.20 -14.68 -8.42
N GLN A 394 1.47 -15.97 -8.20
CA GLN A 394 2.63 -16.66 -8.72
C GLN A 394 2.15 -17.89 -9.51
N TRP A 395 2.81 -18.18 -10.62
CA TRP A 395 2.58 -19.38 -11.40
C TRP A 395 3.89 -19.92 -11.99
N SER A 396 3.99 -21.24 -12.11
CA SER A 396 5.12 -21.93 -12.71
C SER A 396 4.60 -23.12 -13.52
N PRO A 397 5.12 -23.37 -14.74
CA PRO A 397 4.77 -24.57 -15.51
C PRO A 397 5.33 -25.81 -14.80
N GLY A 398 4.55 -26.87 -14.70
CA GLY A 398 5.00 -28.12 -14.11
C GLY A 398 3.86 -29.12 -13.95
N PRO A 399 4.16 -30.44 -13.79
CA PRO A 399 3.16 -31.45 -13.48
C PRO A 399 2.52 -31.10 -12.12
N GLY A 400 1.28 -30.61 -12.17
CA GLY A 400 0.51 -30.30 -10.99
C GLY A 400 0.40 -28.81 -10.59
N GLY A 401 1.09 -27.89 -11.26
CA GLY A 401 1.12 -26.45 -10.88
C GLY A 401 1.28 -26.31 -9.38
N ASN A 402 2.21 -25.61 -8.81
CA ASN A 402 2.47 -25.67 -7.36
C ASN A 402 1.21 -25.37 -6.52
N PRO A 403 0.48 -26.38 -5.97
CA PRO A 403 -0.70 -26.17 -5.15
C PRO A 403 -0.37 -25.54 -3.78
N GLN A 404 0.92 -25.45 -3.44
CA GLN A 404 1.41 -24.86 -2.20
C GLN A 404 1.83 -23.39 -2.36
N ALA A 405 1.71 -22.79 -3.56
CA ALA A 405 1.86 -21.33 -3.67
C ALA A 405 0.66 -20.67 -2.98
N PRO A 406 0.84 -19.95 -1.87
CA PRO A 406 -0.25 -19.47 -1.02
C PRO A 406 -1.14 -18.40 -1.67
N THR A 407 -0.99 -18.18 -2.97
CA THR A 407 -1.77 -17.24 -3.78
C THR A 407 -2.24 -17.83 -5.10
N ALA A 408 -2.20 -19.16 -5.27
CA ALA A 408 -2.68 -19.85 -6.46
C ALA A 408 -4.22 -19.91 -6.45
N GLY A 409 -4.85 -18.77 -6.72
CA GLY A 409 -6.31 -18.74 -6.88
C GLY A 409 -6.79 -19.27 -8.23
N GLU A 410 -5.91 -19.37 -9.22
CA GLU A 410 -6.25 -19.80 -10.58
C GLU A 410 -5.07 -20.60 -11.17
N ASN A 411 -5.32 -21.81 -11.65
CA ASN A 411 -4.32 -22.64 -12.34
C ASN A 411 -4.92 -23.17 -13.66
N PRO A 412 -4.48 -22.73 -14.85
CA PRO A 412 -3.55 -21.63 -15.10
C PRO A 412 -4.12 -20.25 -14.74
N PRO A 413 -3.26 -19.24 -14.50
CA PRO A 413 -3.73 -17.91 -14.16
C PRO A 413 -4.50 -17.29 -15.33
N ALA A 414 -5.39 -16.33 -15.00
CA ALA A 414 -6.11 -15.58 -16.02
C ALA A 414 -5.15 -14.92 -17.01
N ILE A 415 -5.50 -14.91 -18.27
CA ILE A 415 -4.76 -14.31 -19.38
C ILE A 415 -5.57 -13.21 -20.06
N GLY A 416 -4.90 -12.36 -20.84
CA GLY A 416 -5.54 -11.32 -21.63
C GLY A 416 -5.52 -9.93 -20.99
N LYS A 417 -6.42 -9.06 -21.44
CA LYS A 417 -6.49 -7.65 -21.03
C LYS A 417 -6.64 -7.49 -19.52
N GLY A 418 -5.89 -6.51 -18.95
CA GLY A 418 -5.89 -6.26 -17.49
C GLY A 418 -5.05 -7.25 -16.68
N VAL A 419 -4.27 -8.08 -17.34
CA VAL A 419 -3.30 -8.99 -16.73
C VAL A 419 -1.89 -8.64 -17.19
N ILE A 420 -0.95 -8.56 -16.26
CA ILE A 420 0.48 -8.36 -16.53
C ILE A 420 1.24 -9.58 -16.03
N TRP A 421 2.05 -10.17 -16.88
CA TRP A 421 2.95 -11.22 -16.47
C TRP A 421 4.34 -10.65 -16.22
N VAL A 422 4.89 -10.90 -15.03
CA VAL A 422 6.28 -10.62 -14.67
C VAL A 422 7.07 -11.91 -14.85
N VAL A 423 7.74 -12.01 -15.97
CA VAL A 423 8.53 -13.18 -16.37
C VAL A 423 9.89 -13.08 -15.68
N LEU A 424 10.16 -13.99 -14.76
CA LEU A 424 11.43 -14.08 -14.05
C LEU A 424 12.28 -15.18 -14.71
N ASP A 425 13.35 -14.78 -15.36
CA ASP A 425 14.32 -15.69 -15.99
C ASP A 425 15.25 -16.28 -14.93
N LEU A 426 14.68 -17.18 -14.13
CA LEU A 426 15.39 -17.93 -13.09
C LEU A 426 15.55 -19.38 -13.58
N PRO A 427 16.75 -19.97 -13.46
CA PRO A 427 16.95 -21.35 -13.86
C PRO A 427 16.08 -22.30 -13.01
N PRO A 428 15.63 -23.42 -13.59
CA PRO A 428 14.93 -24.44 -12.84
C PRO A 428 15.85 -25.03 -11.77
N SER A 429 15.31 -25.39 -10.61
CA SER A 429 16.05 -25.91 -9.47
C SER A 429 15.71 -27.36 -9.15
N GLY A 430 16.65 -28.08 -8.51
CA GLY A 430 16.46 -29.45 -8.05
C GLY A 430 16.25 -30.46 -9.20
N GLN A 431 15.39 -31.43 -8.97
CA GLN A 431 15.08 -32.49 -9.97
C GLN A 431 14.45 -31.95 -11.26
N MET A 432 13.85 -30.74 -11.20
CA MET A 432 13.25 -30.09 -12.37
C MET A 432 14.30 -29.51 -13.33
N ALA A 433 15.57 -29.44 -12.94
CA ALA A 433 16.64 -28.94 -13.79
C ALA A 433 16.76 -29.73 -15.10
N GLN A 434 16.61 -31.06 -15.05
CA GLN A 434 16.67 -31.92 -16.23
C GLN A 434 15.54 -31.68 -17.24
N MET A 435 14.40 -31.17 -16.81
CA MET A 435 13.24 -30.83 -17.64
C MET A 435 13.24 -29.35 -18.09
N GLY A 436 14.32 -28.62 -17.82
CA GLY A 436 14.39 -27.17 -18.02
C GLY A 436 13.98 -26.69 -19.40
N GLY A 437 14.50 -27.32 -20.46
CA GLY A 437 14.16 -26.98 -21.84
C GLY A 437 12.66 -27.10 -22.14
N MET A 438 12.03 -28.21 -21.71
CA MET A 438 10.58 -28.39 -21.87
C MET A 438 9.77 -27.35 -21.08
N MET A 439 10.19 -27.03 -19.87
CA MET A 439 9.51 -26.02 -19.04
C MET A 439 9.59 -24.62 -19.66
N TYR A 440 10.74 -24.25 -20.23
CA TYR A 440 10.87 -22.98 -20.97
C TYR A 440 9.93 -22.96 -22.18
N THR A 441 9.86 -24.02 -22.98
CA THR A 441 8.96 -24.12 -24.14
C THR A 441 7.49 -23.95 -23.70
N MET A 442 7.08 -24.64 -22.64
CA MET A 442 5.71 -24.51 -22.09
C MET A 442 5.42 -23.08 -21.60
N LEU A 443 6.37 -22.45 -20.93
CA LEU A 443 6.22 -21.07 -20.45
C LEU A 443 6.15 -20.09 -21.61
N GLU A 444 7.01 -20.21 -22.62
CA GLU A 444 7.00 -19.37 -23.84
C GLU A 444 5.67 -19.47 -24.59
N GLN A 445 5.12 -20.69 -24.74
CA GLN A 445 3.81 -20.89 -25.35
C GLN A 445 2.70 -20.14 -24.57
N LYS A 446 2.74 -20.22 -23.24
CA LYS A 446 1.76 -19.52 -22.40
C LYS A 446 1.94 -18.00 -22.42
N ILE A 447 3.18 -17.50 -22.44
CA ILE A 447 3.47 -16.06 -22.61
C ILE A 447 2.96 -15.58 -23.97
N SER A 448 3.22 -16.33 -25.05
CA SER A 448 2.72 -15.99 -26.38
C SER A 448 1.20 -15.94 -26.42
N GLN A 449 0.51 -16.87 -25.75
CA GLN A 449 -0.94 -16.86 -25.60
C GLN A 449 -1.43 -15.63 -24.79
N GLN A 450 -0.76 -15.26 -23.69
CA GLN A 450 -1.03 -14.06 -22.91
C GLN A 450 -0.97 -12.79 -23.76
N LEU A 451 0.11 -12.64 -24.51
CA LEU A 451 0.35 -11.50 -25.38
C LEU A 451 -0.65 -11.45 -26.56
N ALA A 452 -0.95 -12.59 -27.19
CA ALA A 452 -1.92 -12.69 -28.28
C ALA A 452 -3.35 -12.27 -27.84
N GLN A 453 -3.70 -12.47 -26.58
CA GLN A 453 -4.98 -12.05 -26.01
C GLN A 453 -5.01 -10.60 -25.48
N GLY A 454 -3.98 -9.82 -25.80
CA GLY A 454 -3.89 -8.40 -25.39
C GLY A 454 -3.46 -8.18 -23.95
N GLY A 455 -2.85 -9.17 -23.32
CA GLY A 455 -2.18 -9.01 -22.04
C GLY A 455 -0.81 -8.36 -22.20
N ASN A 456 -0.23 -7.86 -21.10
CA ASN A 456 1.06 -7.18 -21.06
C ASN A 456 2.11 -8.04 -20.35
N ALA A 457 3.39 -7.79 -20.61
CA ALA A 457 4.47 -8.52 -19.96
C ALA A 457 5.67 -7.65 -19.59
N LEU A 458 6.26 -7.93 -18.43
CA LEU A 458 7.56 -7.46 -17.97
C LEU A 458 8.51 -8.65 -17.94
N PHE A 459 9.53 -8.62 -18.78
CA PHE A 459 10.59 -9.64 -18.79
C PHE A 459 11.77 -9.15 -17.96
N LEU A 460 12.15 -9.93 -16.96
CA LEU A 460 13.34 -9.74 -16.15
C LEU A 460 14.30 -10.88 -16.47
N LEU A 461 15.33 -10.55 -17.23
CA LEU A 461 16.20 -11.50 -17.93
C LEU A 461 17.57 -11.57 -17.26
N SER A 462 18.31 -12.63 -17.51
CA SER A 462 19.67 -12.83 -16.99
C SER A 462 20.64 -13.20 -18.11
N ALA A 463 21.92 -12.98 -17.88
CA ALA A 463 22.93 -13.61 -18.71
C ALA A 463 22.82 -15.13 -18.54
N MET A 464 22.77 -15.85 -19.64
CA MET A 464 22.60 -17.30 -19.65
C MET A 464 23.91 -17.97 -19.24
N PRO A 465 23.93 -18.71 -18.13
CA PRO A 465 25.12 -19.46 -17.75
C PRO A 465 25.34 -20.66 -18.70
N PRO A 466 26.60 -21.11 -18.85
CA PRO A 466 26.93 -22.23 -19.77
C PRO A 466 26.11 -23.50 -19.55
N GLN A 467 25.80 -23.82 -18.29
CA GLN A 467 24.99 -24.99 -17.94
C GLN A 467 23.57 -24.89 -18.49
N LEU A 468 22.97 -23.71 -18.44
CA LEU A 468 21.63 -23.48 -18.98
C LEU A 468 21.64 -23.51 -20.50
N MET A 469 22.72 -23.03 -21.15
CA MET A 469 22.91 -23.16 -22.61
C MET A 469 22.91 -24.62 -23.05
N MET A 470 23.56 -25.50 -22.32
CA MET A 470 23.55 -26.93 -22.60
C MET A 470 22.14 -27.54 -22.47
N MET A 471 21.39 -27.13 -21.41
CA MET A 471 20.03 -27.61 -21.15
C MET A 471 19.02 -27.16 -22.20
N THR A 472 19.20 -25.97 -22.76
CA THR A 472 18.33 -25.41 -23.80
C THR A 472 18.82 -25.65 -25.21
N GLN A 473 19.83 -26.54 -25.38
CA GLN A 473 20.46 -26.83 -26.68
C GLN A 473 20.94 -25.56 -27.43
N GLY A 474 21.47 -24.61 -26.70
CA GLY A 474 21.93 -23.31 -27.22
C GLY A 474 20.84 -22.33 -27.58
N GLN A 475 19.56 -22.63 -27.32
CA GLN A 475 18.47 -21.69 -27.51
C GLN A 475 18.40 -20.72 -26.33
N ILE A 476 18.31 -19.41 -26.66
CA ILE A 476 18.12 -18.36 -25.69
C ILE A 476 16.62 -18.21 -25.42
N PRO A 477 16.14 -18.50 -24.19
CA PRO A 477 14.72 -18.34 -23.83
C PRO A 477 14.17 -16.94 -24.16
N TYR A 478 12.91 -16.88 -24.54
CA TYR A 478 12.15 -15.66 -24.84
C TYR A 478 12.67 -14.83 -26.03
N LYS A 479 13.79 -15.18 -26.67
CA LYS A 479 14.39 -14.40 -27.77
C LYS A 479 13.43 -14.21 -28.93
N SER A 480 12.71 -15.24 -29.35
CA SER A 480 11.74 -15.19 -30.46
C SER A 480 10.55 -14.31 -30.14
N ILE A 481 10.01 -14.39 -28.92
CA ILE A 481 8.91 -13.57 -28.45
C ILE A 481 9.33 -12.09 -28.44
N LEU A 482 10.47 -11.78 -27.85
CA LEU A 482 10.99 -10.41 -27.75
C LEU A 482 11.33 -9.82 -29.12
N ALA A 483 11.84 -10.62 -30.05
CA ALA A 483 12.10 -10.18 -31.43
C ALA A 483 10.81 -9.73 -32.14
N GLY A 484 9.67 -10.37 -31.91
CA GLY A 484 8.37 -9.94 -32.40
C GLY A 484 7.94 -8.54 -31.93
N TYR A 485 8.49 -8.08 -30.82
CA TYR A 485 8.30 -6.73 -30.26
C TYR A 485 9.47 -5.79 -30.58
N GLY A 486 10.35 -6.15 -31.52
CA GLY A 486 11.50 -5.30 -31.89
C GLY A 486 12.58 -5.20 -30.81
N ILE A 487 12.58 -6.10 -29.85
CA ILE A 487 13.55 -6.18 -28.75
C ILE A 487 14.62 -7.21 -29.08
N ARG A 488 15.89 -6.78 -29.07
CA ARG A 488 17.04 -7.64 -29.30
C ARG A 488 17.60 -8.13 -27.96
N LEU A 489 17.49 -9.43 -27.70
CA LEU A 489 18.14 -10.09 -26.57
C LEU A 489 19.44 -10.75 -27.01
N ARG A 490 20.53 -10.43 -26.31
CA ARG A 490 21.83 -11.13 -26.43
C ARG A 490 22.15 -11.81 -25.12
N GLY A 491 21.37 -12.85 -24.77
CA GLY A 491 21.42 -13.55 -23.48
C GLY A 491 22.77 -14.25 -23.20
N THR A 492 23.64 -14.41 -24.20
CA THR A 492 25.00 -14.93 -24.02
C THR A 492 26.00 -13.89 -23.56
N TYR A 493 25.61 -12.62 -23.49
CA TYR A 493 26.49 -11.53 -23.02
C TYR A 493 26.21 -11.19 -21.57
N GLN A 494 27.28 -11.18 -20.79
CA GLN A 494 27.27 -10.64 -19.43
C GLN A 494 27.87 -9.22 -19.45
N VAL A 495 27.16 -8.26 -18.88
CA VAL A 495 27.68 -6.91 -18.74
C VAL A 495 28.40 -6.80 -17.39
N VAL A 496 29.65 -6.34 -17.43
CA VAL A 496 30.54 -6.22 -16.26
C VAL A 496 31.07 -4.81 -16.13
N GLN A 497 31.42 -4.45 -14.91
CA GLN A 497 32.14 -3.23 -14.60
C GLN A 497 33.53 -3.58 -14.10
N ARG A 498 34.57 -3.15 -14.80
CA ARG A 498 35.95 -3.35 -14.41
C ARG A 498 36.35 -2.37 -13.32
N VAL A 499 36.74 -2.90 -12.18
CA VAL A 499 37.14 -2.13 -11.00
C VAL A 499 38.60 -2.39 -10.70
N ALA A 500 39.38 -1.35 -10.50
CA ALA A 500 40.78 -1.47 -10.01
C ALA A 500 40.75 -1.91 -8.55
N VAL A 501 41.55 -2.90 -8.21
CA VAL A 501 41.77 -3.38 -6.84
C VAL A 501 43.21 -3.10 -6.39
N GLN A 502 43.46 -3.18 -5.11
CA GLN A 502 44.80 -2.98 -4.57
C GLN A 502 45.84 -3.94 -5.22
N GLY A 503 47.00 -3.42 -5.58
CA GLY A 503 48.05 -4.19 -6.25
C GLY A 503 48.08 -4.07 -7.77
N GLY A 504 47.30 -3.15 -8.35
CA GLY A 504 47.30 -2.89 -9.83
C GLY A 504 46.52 -3.93 -10.63
N HIS A 505 45.81 -4.83 -9.99
CA HIS A 505 44.94 -5.81 -10.62
C HIS A 505 43.57 -5.22 -10.93
N HIS A 506 42.87 -5.78 -11.88
CA HIS A 506 41.49 -5.45 -12.20
C HIS A 506 40.55 -6.61 -11.88
N LEU A 507 39.36 -6.28 -11.37
CA LEU A 507 38.29 -7.24 -11.11
C LEU A 507 37.07 -6.85 -11.94
N ASP A 508 36.51 -7.81 -12.66
CA ASP A 508 35.26 -7.64 -13.40
C ASP A 508 34.08 -7.89 -12.46
N ALA A 509 33.49 -6.80 -11.96
CA ALA A 509 32.34 -6.88 -11.09
C ALA A 509 31.05 -7.06 -11.91
N PRO A 510 30.21 -8.06 -11.62
CA PRO A 510 28.93 -8.25 -12.30
C PRO A 510 27.86 -7.30 -11.80
N GLN A 511 28.23 -6.26 -11.08
CA GLN A 511 27.33 -5.28 -10.49
C GLN A 511 27.46 -3.97 -11.23
N ILE A 512 26.36 -3.49 -11.82
CA ILE A 512 26.32 -2.25 -12.58
C ILE A 512 25.46 -1.23 -11.84
N GLN A 513 26.06 -0.16 -11.41
CA GLN A 513 25.35 0.99 -10.85
C GLN A 513 24.92 1.94 -11.96
N ILE A 514 23.64 2.33 -11.95
CA ILE A 514 23.05 3.25 -12.91
C ILE A 514 22.50 4.46 -12.15
N ALA A 515 22.92 5.66 -12.57
CA ALA A 515 22.49 6.92 -12.01
C ALA A 515 21.82 7.83 -13.08
N ASN A 516 22.10 7.60 -14.36
CA ASN A 516 21.54 8.35 -15.47
C ASN A 516 20.73 7.44 -16.38
N TYR A 517 19.55 7.87 -16.76
CA TYR A 517 18.62 7.09 -17.57
C TYR A 517 18.25 7.84 -18.85
N PRO A 518 18.14 7.17 -20.02
CA PRO A 518 17.51 7.78 -21.19
C PRO A 518 16.08 8.24 -20.84
N PRO A 519 15.69 9.47 -21.25
CA PRO A 519 14.42 10.06 -20.84
C PRO A 519 13.23 9.34 -21.51
N THR A 520 12.40 8.71 -20.70
CA THR A 520 11.16 8.06 -21.12
C THR A 520 10.07 8.30 -20.08
N LEU A 521 8.84 7.87 -20.33
CA LEU A 521 7.78 7.94 -19.33
C LEU A 521 8.13 7.17 -18.04
N ILE A 522 8.86 6.05 -18.14
CA ILE A 522 9.25 5.23 -17.00
C ILE A 522 10.35 5.91 -16.17
N THR A 523 11.31 6.56 -16.82
CA THR A 523 12.56 7.03 -16.19
C THR A 523 12.58 8.50 -15.85
N LYS A 524 11.84 9.34 -16.57
CA LYS A 524 11.81 10.79 -16.31
C LYS A 524 11.60 11.18 -14.85
N PRO A 525 10.72 10.50 -14.08
CA PRO A 525 10.52 10.85 -12.67
C PRO A 525 11.68 10.43 -11.75
N ILE A 526 12.57 9.56 -12.21
CA ILE A 526 13.63 8.93 -11.40
C ILE A 526 15.04 9.22 -11.93
N GLU A 527 15.18 10.21 -12.82
CA GLU A 527 16.40 10.53 -13.55
C GLU A 527 17.64 10.69 -12.68
N SER A 528 17.45 11.17 -11.43
CA SER A 528 18.54 11.37 -10.46
C SER A 528 18.71 10.25 -9.44
N LEU A 529 17.91 9.19 -9.50
CA LEU A 529 17.95 8.10 -8.51
C LEU A 529 18.94 7.00 -8.92
N ALA A 530 19.70 6.51 -7.94
CA ALA A 530 20.60 5.38 -8.16
C ALA A 530 19.82 4.05 -8.22
N ALA A 531 20.19 3.19 -9.18
CA ALA A 531 19.76 1.79 -9.28
C ALA A 531 20.97 0.87 -9.37
N MET A 532 20.81 -0.37 -8.91
CA MET A 532 21.82 -1.42 -9.00
C MET A 532 21.28 -2.63 -9.74
N LEU A 533 21.93 -3.00 -10.83
CA LEU A 533 21.75 -4.27 -11.49
C LEU A 533 22.87 -5.20 -11.04
N ALA A 534 22.52 -6.21 -10.25
CA ALA A 534 23.50 -7.08 -9.60
C ALA A 534 23.31 -8.54 -9.95
N GLY A 535 24.42 -9.26 -10.00
CA GLY A 535 24.47 -10.70 -9.89
C GLY A 535 24.76 -11.14 -8.47
N THR A 536 24.27 -12.30 -8.05
CA THR A 536 24.65 -12.98 -6.81
C THR A 536 25.36 -14.27 -7.13
N GLN A 537 26.46 -14.55 -6.44
CA GLN A 537 27.05 -15.88 -6.42
C GLN A 537 26.28 -16.73 -5.40
N GLY A 538 25.76 -17.88 -5.82
CA GLY A 538 25.27 -18.89 -4.90
C GLY A 538 26.42 -19.42 -4.04
N GLN A 539 26.14 -19.83 -2.81
CA GLN A 539 27.14 -20.42 -1.91
C GLN A 539 27.84 -21.66 -2.51
N ASP A 540 27.23 -22.28 -3.49
CA ASP A 540 27.74 -23.50 -4.15
C ASP A 540 28.44 -23.22 -5.49
N GLY A 541 28.76 -21.97 -5.83
CA GLY A 541 29.41 -21.59 -7.10
C GLY A 541 28.50 -21.72 -8.34
N SER A 542 27.21 -21.98 -8.15
CA SER A 542 26.23 -22.13 -9.22
C SER A 542 25.49 -20.83 -9.49
N PHE A 543 25.52 -20.39 -10.75
CA PHE A 543 24.76 -19.32 -11.37
C PHE A 543 25.02 -17.88 -10.84
N ILE A 544 25.87 -17.17 -11.57
CA ILE A 544 25.94 -15.71 -11.49
C ILE A 544 24.83 -15.14 -12.38
N LEU A 545 23.78 -14.60 -11.78
CA LEU A 545 22.71 -13.90 -12.51
C LEU A 545 23.09 -12.44 -12.72
N SER A 546 23.85 -12.19 -13.79
CA SER A 546 24.42 -10.87 -14.11
C SER A 546 23.58 -10.11 -15.12
N PRO A 547 23.73 -8.77 -15.22
CA PRO A 547 23.06 -8.00 -16.27
C PRO A 547 23.43 -8.50 -17.66
N THR A 548 22.41 -8.58 -18.55
CA THR A 548 22.59 -8.97 -19.95
C THR A 548 22.12 -7.87 -20.89
N TYR A 549 22.57 -7.92 -22.15
CA TYR A 549 22.18 -6.98 -23.19
C TYR A 549 20.71 -7.14 -23.57
N VAL A 550 19.96 -6.06 -23.45
CA VAL A 550 18.59 -5.92 -23.94
C VAL A 550 18.47 -4.57 -24.67
N GLY A 551 18.40 -4.62 -25.98
CA GLY A 551 18.41 -3.43 -26.84
C GLY A 551 17.26 -3.42 -27.85
N ALA A 552 17.14 -2.32 -28.59
CA ALA A 552 16.20 -2.19 -29.68
C ALA A 552 16.75 -2.85 -30.97
N MET A 553 15.86 -3.44 -31.76
CA MET A 553 16.20 -3.92 -33.10
C MET A 553 16.19 -2.75 -34.10
N ALA A 554 17.04 -2.86 -35.11
CA ALA A 554 17.01 -1.98 -36.27
C ALA A 554 17.07 -2.86 -37.53
N PRO A 555 16.11 -2.80 -38.46
CA PRO A 555 14.85 -2.01 -38.36
C PRO A 555 13.85 -2.58 -37.33
N GLN A 556 12.94 -1.73 -36.86
CA GLN A 556 11.87 -2.13 -35.95
C GLN A 556 10.73 -2.82 -36.76
N PRO A 557 10.00 -3.79 -36.16
CA PRO A 557 8.81 -4.37 -36.77
C PRO A 557 7.74 -3.27 -37.02
N LYS A 558 6.95 -3.43 -38.10
CA LYS A 558 5.88 -2.48 -38.43
C LYS A 558 4.85 -2.40 -37.28
N GLY A 559 4.46 -1.19 -36.90
CA GLY A 559 3.46 -0.93 -35.88
C GLY A 559 3.95 -1.11 -34.44
N VAL A 560 5.23 -1.32 -34.21
CA VAL A 560 5.83 -1.40 -32.87
C VAL A 560 6.75 -0.19 -32.65
N THR A 561 6.55 0.50 -31.53
CA THR A 561 7.44 1.58 -31.08
C THR A 561 8.33 1.06 -29.96
N VAL A 562 9.64 1.11 -30.16
CA VAL A 562 10.63 0.61 -29.19
C VAL A 562 11.49 1.76 -28.69
N LYS A 563 11.68 1.86 -27.35
CA LYS A 563 12.55 2.85 -26.72
C LYS A 563 13.45 2.20 -25.68
N ILE A 564 14.73 2.54 -25.72
CA ILE A 564 15.68 2.17 -24.65
C ILE A 564 15.46 3.14 -23.50
N PHE A 565 15.29 2.64 -22.29
CA PHE A 565 15.11 3.45 -21.07
C PHE A 565 16.15 3.16 -19.98
N LEU A 566 16.95 2.12 -20.16
CA LEU A 566 18.00 1.72 -19.23
C LEU A 566 19.25 1.34 -20.03
N GLN A 567 20.39 1.93 -19.67
CA GLN A 567 21.69 1.62 -20.27
C GLN A 567 22.82 1.93 -19.28
N THR A 568 23.99 1.36 -19.52
CA THR A 568 25.19 1.67 -18.74
C THR A 568 25.68 3.07 -19.02
N SER A 569 26.56 3.58 -18.15
CA SER A 569 27.34 4.79 -18.44
C SER A 569 28.26 4.57 -19.66
N ALA A 570 28.62 5.65 -20.35
CA ALA A 570 29.60 5.63 -21.44
C ALA A 570 31.05 5.54 -20.92
N SER A 571 31.33 4.60 -20.03
CA SER A 571 32.66 4.40 -19.44
C SER A 571 33.39 3.28 -20.16
N SER A 572 34.68 3.45 -20.40
CA SER A 572 35.57 2.40 -20.94
C SER A 572 35.70 1.18 -20.01
N ASN A 573 35.38 1.35 -18.73
CA ASN A 573 35.43 0.29 -17.73
C ASN A 573 34.17 -0.56 -17.68
N VAL A 574 33.15 -0.28 -18.52
CA VAL A 574 31.91 -1.05 -18.59
C VAL A 574 31.76 -1.62 -19.99
N PHE A 575 31.56 -2.92 -20.11
CA PHE A 575 31.39 -3.59 -21.39
C PHE A 575 30.61 -4.89 -21.24
N GLY A 576 30.08 -5.39 -22.37
CA GLY A 576 29.43 -6.69 -22.41
C GLY A 576 30.36 -7.74 -23.00
N GLN A 577 30.67 -8.80 -22.25
CA GLN A 577 31.51 -9.90 -22.72
C GLN A 577 30.69 -11.17 -22.98
N THR A 578 31.08 -11.95 -23.98
CA THR A 578 30.42 -13.19 -24.31
C THR A 578 30.72 -14.26 -23.26
N GLN A 579 29.72 -15.00 -22.81
CA GLN A 579 29.89 -16.11 -21.87
C GLN A 579 30.12 -17.45 -22.62
N PRO A 580 30.95 -18.36 -22.10
CA PRO A 580 31.81 -18.19 -20.91
C PRO A 580 33.05 -17.33 -21.23
N ALA A 581 33.29 -16.36 -20.38
CA ALA A 581 34.51 -15.58 -20.46
C ALA A 581 35.51 -16.01 -19.38
N ALA A 582 36.81 -15.95 -19.72
CA ALA A 582 37.83 -16.11 -18.68
C ALA A 582 37.69 -14.99 -17.65
N PRO A 583 37.84 -15.27 -16.34
CA PRO A 583 37.80 -14.21 -15.32
C PRO A 583 38.78 -13.08 -15.67
N ASN A 584 38.30 -11.83 -15.62
CA ASN A 584 39.09 -10.64 -15.91
C ASN A 584 39.73 -10.57 -17.31
N ALA A 585 39.14 -11.25 -18.29
CA ALA A 585 39.60 -11.21 -19.67
C ALA A 585 39.64 -9.75 -20.18
N PRO A 586 40.65 -9.34 -20.95
CA PRO A 586 40.72 -7.98 -21.50
C PRO A 586 39.55 -7.76 -22.48
N PHE A 587 39.12 -6.51 -22.58
CA PHE A 587 38.10 -6.11 -23.57
C PHE A 587 38.59 -6.44 -24.99
N ASN A 588 37.79 -7.20 -25.71
CA ASN A 588 38.06 -7.58 -27.11
C ASN A 588 37.11 -6.79 -28.05
N PRO A 589 37.64 -5.83 -28.85
CA PRO A 589 36.79 -5.00 -29.70
C PRO A 589 36.01 -5.76 -30.76
N SER A 590 36.44 -7.01 -31.12
CA SER A 590 35.79 -7.84 -32.16
C SER A 590 34.61 -8.61 -31.64
N THR A 591 34.59 -8.97 -30.36
CA THR A 591 33.57 -9.84 -29.77
C THR A 591 32.72 -9.14 -28.71
N ASP A 592 33.27 -8.14 -27.99
CA ASP A 592 32.65 -7.54 -26.85
C ASP A 592 31.81 -6.31 -27.21
N LEU A 593 30.85 -6.00 -26.38
CA LEU A 593 29.96 -4.84 -26.57
C LEU A 593 30.53 -3.64 -25.82
N LYS A 594 30.82 -2.57 -26.57
CA LYS A 594 31.28 -1.30 -26.01
C LYS A 594 30.14 -0.55 -25.34
N ALA A 595 30.44 0.13 -24.21
CA ALA A 595 29.51 1.03 -23.56
C ALA A 595 29.17 2.29 -24.44
N PRO A 596 27.96 2.85 -24.30
CA PRO A 596 26.89 2.46 -23.39
C PRO A 596 26.16 1.19 -23.85
N VAL A 597 26.03 0.19 -22.97
CA VAL A 597 25.35 -1.07 -23.26
C VAL A 597 23.86 -0.95 -22.85
N PRO A 598 22.90 -1.15 -23.77
CA PRO A 598 21.50 -1.17 -23.44
C PRO A 598 21.14 -2.35 -22.50
N LEU A 599 20.37 -2.06 -21.45
CA LEU A 599 19.98 -3.01 -20.41
C LEU A 599 18.46 -3.05 -20.21
N GLY A 600 17.70 -2.12 -20.79
CA GLY A 600 16.24 -2.11 -20.67
C GLY A 600 15.55 -1.39 -21.79
N VAL A 601 14.47 -2.00 -22.27
CA VAL A 601 13.70 -1.56 -23.42
C VAL A 601 12.21 -1.65 -23.12
N MET A 602 11.45 -0.66 -23.57
CA MET A 602 10.00 -0.64 -23.59
C MET A 602 9.49 -0.71 -25.03
N ALA A 603 8.55 -1.56 -25.31
CA ALA A 603 7.92 -1.74 -26.62
C ALA A 603 6.39 -1.60 -26.51
N ASP A 604 5.80 -0.81 -27.38
CA ASP A 604 4.36 -0.56 -27.45
C ASP A 604 3.86 -0.87 -28.87
N ASN A 605 2.83 -1.69 -28.95
CA ASN A 605 2.06 -1.85 -30.18
C ASN A 605 0.59 -1.51 -29.91
N ALA A 606 -0.25 -1.52 -30.95
CA ALA A 606 -1.66 -1.13 -30.81
C ALA A 606 -2.46 -2.02 -29.82
N THR A 607 -1.97 -3.23 -29.50
CA THR A 607 -2.70 -4.23 -28.73
C THR A 607 -2.18 -4.34 -27.29
N ASN A 608 -0.87 -4.36 -27.12
CA ASN A 608 -0.24 -4.63 -25.83
C ASN A 608 1.13 -3.94 -25.69
N ARG A 609 1.67 -4.02 -24.47
CA ARG A 609 2.94 -3.42 -24.07
C ARG A 609 3.87 -4.49 -23.51
N VAL A 610 5.13 -4.38 -23.85
CA VAL A 610 6.19 -5.23 -23.33
C VAL A 610 7.32 -4.38 -22.79
N VAL A 611 7.81 -4.73 -21.60
CA VAL A 611 9.06 -4.17 -21.03
C VAL A 611 10.02 -5.32 -20.83
N ALA A 612 11.26 -5.15 -21.21
CA ALA A 612 12.33 -6.11 -20.96
C ALA A 612 13.51 -5.43 -20.28
N ILE A 613 13.98 -5.99 -19.19
CA ILE A 613 15.14 -5.52 -18.40
C ILE A 613 16.11 -6.69 -18.29
N GLY A 614 17.35 -6.46 -18.66
CA GLY A 614 18.42 -7.48 -18.67
C GLY A 614 18.99 -7.76 -17.29
N ASN A 615 18.13 -7.81 -16.27
CA ASN A 615 18.49 -8.28 -14.93
C ASN A 615 17.24 -8.73 -14.16
N VAL A 616 17.27 -9.92 -13.56
CA VAL A 616 16.19 -10.43 -12.72
C VAL A 616 16.39 -10.06 -11.27
N MET A 617 17.64 -9.85 -10.84
CA MET A 617 17.98 -9.68 -9.42
C MET A 617 17.69 -8.29 -8.88
N PHE A 618 17.52 -7.27 -9.73
CA PHE A 618 17.39 -5.87 -9.28
C PHE A 618 16.16 -5.60 -8.40
N ILE A 619 15.14 -6.48 -8.46
CA ILE A 619 13.93 -6.39 -7.63
C ILE A 619 13.92 -7.36 -6.44
N THR A 620 15.04 -8.03 -6.16
CA THR A 620 15.13 -8.90 -4.98
C THR A 620 15.03 -8.10 -3.69
N ASP A 621 14.58 -8.75 -2.63
CA ASP A 621 14.44 -8.16 -1.31
C ASP A 621 15.76 -7.54 -0.81
N GLY A 622 16.90 -8.19 -1.11
CA GLY A 622 18.23 -7.70 -0.77
C GLY A 622 18.56 -6.34 -1.41
N LEU A 623 18.13 -6.09 -2.66
CA LEU A 623 18.41 -4.81 -3.34
C LEU A 623 17.32 -3.75 -3.11
N ILE A 624 16.05 -4.15 -3.08
CA ILE A 624 14.96 -3.19 -2.80
C ILE A 624 15.03 -2.63 -1.37
N ASN A 625 15.40 -3.48 -0.40
CA ASN A 625 15.49 -3.10 1.01
C ASN A 625 16.90 -2.68 1.44
N ALA A 626 17.89 -2.73 0.52
CA ALA A 626 19.25 -2.28 0.80
C ALA A 626 19.24 -0.84 1.30
N SER A 627 19.74 -0.64 2.50
CA SER A 627 19.78 0.67 3.15
C SER A 627 20.99 0.79 4.05
N THR A 628 21.55 1.99 4.12
CA THR A 628 22.65 2.34 5.03
C THR A 628 22.18 3.31 6.10
N PRO A 629 22.67 3.16 7.34
CA PRO A 629 22.42 4.14 8.38
C PRO A 629 23.14 5.46 8.06
N ALA A 630 22.40 6.56 8.13
CA ALA A 630 22.96 7.90 8.00
C ALA A 630 22.47 8.78 9.15
N ILE A 631 23.35 9.60 9.69
CA ILE A 631 22.98 10.58 10.72
C ILE A 631 22.48 11.84 10.00
N SER A 632 21.22 12.19 10.22
CA SER A 632 20.63 13.44 9.74
C SER A 632 20.03 14.18 10.93
N ASN A 633 20.48 15.42 11.15
CA ASN A 633 20.06 16.28 12.28
C ASN A 633 20.21 15.59 13.67
N GLY A 634 21.28 14.80 13.88
CA GLY A 634 21.49 14.08 15.13
C GLY A 634 20.62 12.82 15.30
N GLN A 635 19.78 12.49 14.32
CA GLN A 635 18.98 11.26 14.30
C GLN A 635 19.51 10.27 13.27
N LEU A 636 19.60 9.00 13.66
CA LEU A 636 19.95 7.92 12.75
C LEU A 636 18.75 7.64 11.82
N ALA A 637 18.95 7.76 10.51
CA ALA A 637 17.96 7.42 9.50
C ALA A 637 18.51 6.33 8.57
N MET A 638 17.68 5.37 8.18
CA MET A 638 18.03 4.37 7.17
C MET A 638 17.71 4.94 5.78
N ILE A 639 18.74 5.12 4.96
CA ILE A 639 18.62 5.64 3.60
C ILE A 639 18.71 4.47 2.63
N SER A 640 17.73 4.35 1.72
CA SER A 640 17.78 3.34 0.65
C SER A 640 19.00 3.58 -0.23
N ASN A 641 19.78 2.52 -0.46
CA ASN A 641 20.97 2.60 -1.30
C ASN A 641 20.62 2.72 -2.79
N PHE A 642 19.55 2.00 -3.20
CA PHE A 642 19.15 1.90 -4.60
C PHE A 642 17.65 2.19 -4.77
N PRO A 643 17.21 3.43 -4.51
CA PRO A 643 15.81 3.80 -4.62
C PRO A 643 15.29 3.65 -6.07
N GLY A 644 16.17 3.75 -7.06
CA GLY A 644 15.84 3.55 -8.47
C GLY A 644 15.30 2.15 -8.78
N ASN A 645 15.72 1.09 -8.05
CA ASN A 645 15.25 -0.28 -8.31
C ASN A 645 13.73 -0.41 -8.11
N ALA A 646 13.24 0.07 -6.97
CA ALA A 646 11.82 0.03 -6.65
C ALA A 646 10.99 0.88 -7.63
N GLU A 647 11.50 2.05 -7.97
CA GLU A 647 10.82 2.99 -8.87
C GLU A 647 10.80 2.49 -10.33
N LEU A 648 11.90 1.96 -10.85
CA LEU A 648 11.96 1.34 -12.19
C LEU A 648 10.93 0.23 -12.32
N PHE A 649 10.87 -0.66 -11.32
CA PHE A 649 9.91 -1.76 -11.30
C PHE A 649 8.47 -1.25 -11.28
N MET A 650 8.13 -0.36 -10.33
CA MET A 650 6.76 0.14 -10.19
C MET A 650 6.31 0.97 -11.39
N ASN A 651 7.18 1.83 -11.93
CA ASN A 651 6.87 2.65 -13.10
C ASN A 651 6.69 1.78 -14.35
N SER A 652 7.47 0.69 -14.50
CA SER A 652 7.28 -0.29 -15.57
C SER A 652 5.90 -0.96 -15.46
N ILE A 653 5.50 -1.37 -14.25
CA ILE A 653 4.17 -1.96 -14.01
C ILE A 653 3.04 -0.96 -14.27
N TYR A 654 3.17 0.31 -13.83
CA TYR A 654 2.17 1.34 -14.12
C TYR A 654 2.02 1.60 -15.61
N TRP A 655 3.15 1.65 -16.34
CA TRP A 655 3.13 1.83 -17.79
C TRP A 655 2.44 0.64 -18.48
N LEU A 656 2.75 -0.59 -18.08
CA LEU A 656 2.11 -1.82 -18.56
C LEU A 656 0.62 -1.87 -18.18
N ALA A 657 0.24 -1.33 -17.03
CA ALA A 657 -1.15 -1.26 -16.59
C ALA A 657 -1.98 -0.15 -17.28
N HIS A 658 -1.40 0.60 -18.21
CA HIS A 658 -1.99 1.83 -18.79
C HIS A 658 -2.35 2.91 -17.75
N GLN A 659 -1.65 2.90 -16.61
CA GLN A 659 -1.78 3.85 -15.50
C GLN A 659 -0.64 4.86 -15.48
N SER A 660 -0.24 5.38 -16.67
CA SER A 660 0.94 6.27 -16.81
C SER A 660 0.81 7.57 -16.00
N HIS A 661 -0.40 7.97 -15.63
CA HIS A 661 -0.65 9.11 -14.73
C HIS A 661 -0.18 8.88 -13.29
N LEU A 662 0.13 7.62 -12.89
CA LEU A 662 0.70 7.28 -11.58
C LEU A 662 2.23 7.14 -11.64
N ILE A 663 2.83 7.35 -12.80
CA ILE A 663 4.28 7.32 -12.97
C ILE A 663 4.84 8.67 -12.50
N ALA A 664 5.31 8.69 -11.26
CA ALA A 664 5.98 9.84 -10.64
C ALA A 664 6.93 9.34 -9.56
N ALA A 665 7.89 10.17 -9.17
CA ALA A 665 8.77 9.84 -8.05
C ALA A 665 7.96 9.64 -6.76
N SER A 666 8.23 8.56 -6.05
CA SER A 666 7.56 8.27 -4.79
C SER A 666 8.31 8.89 -3.61
N PRO A 667 7.64 9.07 -2.45
CA PRO A 667 8.29 9.64 -1.25
C PRO A 667 9.48 8.82 -0.74
N ARG A 668 9.56 7.54 -1.10
CA ARG A 668 10.70 6.67 -0.74
C ARG A 668 12.02 7.08 -1.40
N ALA A 669 11.95 7.81 -2.51
CA ALA A 669 13.10 8.24 -3.27
C ALA A 669 13.88 9.39 -2.61
N THR A 670 13.32 10.00 -1.58
CA THR A 670 13.87 11.21 -0.98
C THR A 670 14.05 11.06 0.52
N VAL A 671 15.20 10.56 0.92
CA VAL A 671 15.61 10.59 2.33
C VAL A 671 16.98 11.24 2.46
N ALA A 672 17.00 12.56 2.38
CA ALA A 672 18.03 13.36 3.01
C ALA A 672 17.36 14.63 3.56
N LEU A 673 17.31 14.76 4.87
CA LEU A 673 16.88 15.97 5.58
C LEU A 673 17.89 17.11 5.34
N ARG A 674 18.07 17.53 4.11
CA ARG A 674 18.88 18.70 3.76
C ARG A 674 17.95 19.78 3.24
N ILE A 675 18.17 21.00 3.71
CA ILE A 675 17.55 22.18 3.13
C ILE A 675 17.99 22.23 1.66
N LYS A 676 17.05 22.32 0.73
CA LYS A 676 17.33 22.49 -0.69
C LYS A 676 18.28 23.68 -0.87
N ARG A 677 19.30 23.57 -1.71
CA ARG A 677 20.09 24.72 -2.13
C ARG A 677 19.13 25.73 -2.76
N MET A 678 18.90 26.82 -2.08
CA MET A 678 18.02 27.88 -2.57
C MET A 678 18.72 28.58 -3.73
N SER A 679 17.95 28.98 -4.72
CA SER A 679 18.44 29.91 -5.74
C SER A 679 18.76 31.26 -5.10
N GLY A 680 19.65 32.06 -5.69
CA GLY A 680 19.99 33.37 -5.14
C GLY A 680 18.78 34.28 -4.90
N THR A 681 17.75 34.16 -5.74
CA THR A 681 16.47 34.89 -5.57
C THR A 681 15.65 34.37 -4.40
N GLU A 682 15.58 33.08 -4.16
CA GLU A 682 14.90 32.48 -3.00
C GLU A 682 15.63 32.82 -1.68
N GLU A 683 16.95 32.79 -1.71
CA GLU A 683 17.79 33.17 -0.54
C GLU A 683 17.62 34.66 -0.23
N ALA A 684 17.64 35.53 -1.23
CA ALA A 684 17.37 36.95 -1.07
C ALA A 684 15.97 37.22 -0.52
N PHE A 685 14.96 36.50 -0.99
CA PHE A 685 13.59 36.62 -0.48
C PHE A 685 13.47 36.18 0.99
N VAL A 686 14.10 35.07 1.38
CA VAL A 686 14.11 34.62 2.79
C VAL A 686 14.84 35.60 3.68
N ARG A 687 15.99 36.12 3.24
CA ARG A 687 16.71 37.18 3.98
C ARG A 687 15.89 38.45 4.10
N LEU A 688 15.27 38.89 3.00
CA LEU A 688 14.43 40.09 2.99
C LEU A 688 13.21 39.93 3.90
N SER A 689 12.52 38.81 3.83
CA SER A 689 11.34 38.55 4.68
C SER A 689 11.69 38.39 6.16
N SER A 690 12.82 37.77 6.48
CA SER A 690 13.20 37.50 7.88
C SER A 690 13.83 38.70 8.59
N PHE A 691 14.59 39.53 7.87
CA PHE A 691 15.36 40.63 8.48
C PHE A 691 14.84 42.02 8.07
N ALA A 692 14.50 42.22 6.80
CA ALA A 692 14.09 43.56 6.32
C ALA A 692 12.59 43.85 6.53
N MET A 693 11.72 42.87 6.43
CA MET A 693 10.28 43.06 6.61
C MET A 693 9.89 43.60 8.02
N PRO A 694 10.43 43.06 9.13
CA PRO A 694 10.17 43.63 10.43
C PRO A 694 10.67 45.09 10.56
N ALA A 695 11.84 45.38 10.00
CA ALA A 695 12.41 46.72 9.97
C ALA A 695 11.59 47.69 9.10
N ILE A 696 11.16 47.27 7.92
CA ILE A 696 10.30 48.03 7.02
C ILE A 696 8.94 48.33 7.69
N LEU A 697 8.34 47.34 8.37
CA LEU A 697 7.11 47.49 9.11
C LEU A 697 7.28 48.52 10.25
N ALA A 698 8.38 48.42 11.00
CA ALA A 698 8.68 49.39 12.07
C ALA A 698 8.86 50.79 11.53
N ILE A 699 9.56 50.94 10.40
CA ILE A 699 9.75 52.25 9.71
C ILE A 699 8.42 52.75 9.17
N ALA A 700 7.58 51.90 8.56
CA ALA A 700 6.26 52.30 8.05
C ALA A 700 5.34 52.77 9.17
N VAL A 701 5.32 52.08 10.31
CA VAL A 701 4.58 52.51 11.49
C VAL A 701 5.16 53.83 12.06
N GLY A 702 6.48 53.94 12.13
CA GLY A 702 7.15 55.20 12.54
C GLY A 702 6.83 56.38 11.64
N LEU A 703 6.83 56.20 10.32
CA LEU A 703 6.45 57.17 9.32
C LEU A 703 4.97 57.57 9.43
N MET A 704 4.06 56.60 9.61
CA MET A 704 2.64 56.89 9.87
C MET A 704 2.44 57.74 11.12
N VAL A 705 3.12 57.42 12.21
CA VAL A 705 3.09 58.22 13.44
C VAL A 705 3.67 59.60 13.20
N PHE A 706 4.78 59.73 12.47
CA PHE A 706 5.41 61.00 12.13
C PHE A 706 4.49 61.89 11.28
N VAL A 707 3.89 61.32 10.22
CA VAL A 707 2.95 62.04 9.34
C VAL A 707 1.67 62.46 10.10
N ALA A 708 1.14 61.58 10.94
CA ALA A 708 0.00 61.91 11.80
C ALA A 708 0.31 63.06 12.77
N ARG A 709 1.54 63.07 13.34
CA ARG A 709 1.98 64.16 14.22
C ARG A 709 2.23 65.49 13.47
N ARG A 710 2.57 65.49 12.20
CA ARG A 710 2.86 66.67 11.40
C ARG A 710 1.59 67.33 10.82
N ARG A 711 0.47 66.59 10.75
CA ARG A 711 -0.83 67.09 10.28
C ARG A 711 -1.71 67.66 11.43
N ILE A 712 -1.23 67.57 12.67
CA ILE A 712 -1.82 68.19 13.85
C ILE A 712 -0.92 69.39 14.29
#